data_85c519991505ca0517b0b7168fd8abfd
#
_entry.id   85c519991505ca0517b0b7168fd8abfd
#
_cell.length_a   1.000
_cell.length_b   1.000
_cell.length_c   1.000
_cell.angle_alpha   90.00
_cell.angle_beta   90.00
_cell.angle_gamma   90.00
#
_symmetry.space_group_name_H-M   'P 1'
#
loop_
_entity.id
_entity.type
_entity.pdbx_description
1 polymer ?
#
loop_
_entity_poly.entity_id
_entity_poly.type
_entity_poly.pdbx_seq_one_letter_code
_entity_poly.pdbx_strand_id
1 'polypeptide(L)'
;MRAAIRFLLSAGFLSFFIPQLSAQQATSEAPYRNPSNAIDDRVRDLLGRMTLEEKARQLDMYAGAAAIVDKKTDDTHAAQDARFQPKAAEGLWGSLGVGSIHDLYPSADQANEIQRWVIEHSRLGIPAMFIEEGLHGFTDGTVFPAPINLAATWNPELAKKTGVAIASEMRAAGVHMVLAPVLDVAREPRWGRVEEDFGEDPYLTGQLGLAYVEGVQGESLATDHTVIAEPKHFVGHGSPESGLNTSPGHFGERELRSVMLKSFEPAFREGHAMSVMAAYHEIDGVPVAGDPALLTGVLRNEWGFRGFVLSDLGAIRRLWEDHHTAADEKDAIVQAINAGVDMQFYDFSHDVFQRAIVDGIADHSLSPEAVDRAVSSVLRAKFALGLFDRPYTDPSLTPRVKRSGEHLRLSLESARESITLLKNDAHTLPLSKTVQSIALIGPNAAVARYGDYEDEKNGRRISIADGIHTLLPQARLTVDDGADVRAALGHARVADIVILALGEYQGISGESFDRQSLDLPGNQEQLLEQVVATGKPVVLVLENGRPLTIPWAAEHVPAILEAWYPGEFGGQAVAEALFGDVNPGGKLTITFPRTVGQLPDFYNFHPSKTTKYVDGDRAQLFPFGFGLSYTTFAYSGLVVQTPKPDGRDDVAVTVEVSNTGKVAGDEIAQLYLHHDVSSVEVPDRALVAFERLHLEPGEKRTVEFRIKPSQLAVWSIRHEWKVEAGSYTVYAGGSSLADLKAKFAVASAAQ
;
A
#
# COMPACT_ATOMS: atom_id res chain seq x y z
N MET A 1 2.88 67.78 -86.21
CA MET A 1 3.24 68.62 -85.06
C MET A 1 2.85 67.89 -83.75
N ARG A 2 3.82 67.82 -82.88
CA ARG A 2 3.81 67.37 -81.50
C ARG A 2 3.67 65.84 -81.25
N ALA A 3 4.86 65.28 -80.86
CA ALA A 3 5.13 63.98 -80.27
C ALA A 3 4.61 63.93 -78.84
N ALA A 4 4.18 62.77 -78.47
CA ALA A 4 3.93 62.40 -77.08
C ALA A 4 4.77 61.17 -76.71
N ILE A 5 5.66 61.33 -75.80
CA ILE A 5 6.60 60.36 -75.26
C ILE A 5 5.81 59.54 -74.22
N ARG A 6 5.78 58.17 -74.36
CA ARG A 6 5.26 57.24 -73.33
C ARG A 6 6.45 56.74 -72.49
N PHE A 7 6.44 57.07 -71.20
CA PHE A 7 7.30 56.40 -70.18
C PHE A 7 6.65 55.10 -69.73
N LEU A 8 7.39 54.01 -69.88
CA LEU A 8 7.05 52.72 -69.30
C LEU A 8 7.71 52.63 -67.90
N LEU A 9 6.91 52.57 -66.85
CA LEU A 9 7.36 52.20 -65.49
C LEU A 9 7.23 50.71 -65.36
N SER A 10 8.35 49.97 -65.24
CA SER A 10 8.41 48.55 -64.85
C SER A 10 8.43 48.48 -63.32
N ALA A 11 7.33 47.99 -62.73
CA ALA A 11 7.27 47.66 -61.33
C ALA A 11 7.86 46.23 -61.14
N GLY A 12 9.03 46.15 -60.55
CA GLY A 12 9.64 44.90 -60.13
C GLY A 12 8.97 44.42 -58.82
N PHE A 13 8.27 43.32 -58.87
CA PHE A 13 7.83 42.59 -57.67
C PHE A 13 9.02 41.88 -57.08
N LEU A 14 9.56 42.35 -55.97
CA LEU A 14 10.42 41.58 -55.07
C LEU A 14 9.54 40.63 -54.25
N SER A 15 9.48 39.36 -54.63
CA SER A 15 8.90 38.29 -53.79
C SER A 15 9.88 38.02 -52.64
N PHE A 16 9.52 38.47 -51.43
CA PHE A 16 10.16 37.97 -50.22
C PHE A 16 9.74 36.52 -50.01
N PHE A 17 10.64 35.59 -50.33
CA PHE A 17 10.55 34.20 -49.84
C PHE A 17 10.89 34.24 -48.34
N ILE A 18 9.88 34.18 -47.49
CA ILE A 18 10.03 33.79 -46.08
C ILE A 18 10.18 32.26 -46.11
N PRO A 19 11.34 31.70 -45.68
CA PRO A 19 11.42 30.26 -45.55
C PRO A 19 10.47 29.86 -44.40
N GLN A 20 9.41 29.13 -44.72
CA GLN A 20 8.69 28.30 -43.74
C GLN A 20 9.70 27.23 -43.28
N LEU A 21 10.46 27.53 -42.21
CA LEU A 21 11.11 26.47 -41.46
C LEU A 21 9.97 25.61 -40.90
N SER A 22 9.89 24.38 -41.40
CA SER A 22 8.97 23.41 -40.84
C SER A 22 9.23 23.28 -39.33
N ALA A 23 8.22 23.46 -38.50
CA ALA A 23 8.30 23.36 -37.06
C ALA A 23 8.87 21.99 -36.60
N GLN A 24 8.81 20.98 -37.45
CA GLN A 24 9.35 19.64 -37.20
C GLN A 24 10.89 19.54 -37.20
N GLN A 25 11.63 20.37 -37.99
CA GLN A 25 13.09 20.33 -37.99
C GLN A 25 13.70 21.11 -36.81
N ALA A 26 13.00 22.13 -36.29
CA ALA A 26 13.47 22.88 -35.13
C ALA A 26 13.32 22.14 -33.79
N THR A 27 12.47 21.11 -33.74
CA THR A 27 12.18 20.32 -32.50
C THR A 27 13.13 19.14 -32.29
N SER A 28 13.80 18.60 -33.33
CA SER A 28 14.73 17.48 -33.23
C SER A 28 16.05 17.82 -32.54
N GLU A 29 16.43 19.11 -32.49
CA GLU A 29 17.66 19.64 -31.86
C GLU A 29 17.39 20.21 -30.46
N ALA A 30 16.18 20.20 -29.95
CA ALA A 30 15.85 20.78 -28.64
C ALA A 30 16.58 20.01 -27.51
N PRO A 31 17.28 20.69 -26.59
CA PRO A 31 18.06 20.06 -25.52
C PRO A 31 17.29 19.02 -24.70
N TYR A 32 15.99 19.21 -24.46
CA TYR A 32 15.18 18.25 -23.70
C TYR A 32 14.99 16.89 -24.40
N ARG A 33 15.14 16.84 -25.74
CA ARG A 33 15.03 15.60 -26.54
C ARG A 33 16.34 14.82 -26.60
N ASN A 34 17.44 15.38 -26.15
CA ASN A 34 18.73 14.70 -26.16
C ASN A 34 18.88 13.82 -24.89
N PRO A 35 18.89 12.49 -25.02
CA PRO A 35 18.98 11.58 -23.87
C PRO A 35 20.34 11.64 -23.14
N SER A 36 21.38 12.26 -23.74
CA SER A 36 22.67 12.43 -23.09
C SER A 36 22.71 13.60 -22.10
N ASN A 37 21.70 14.47 -22.10
CA ASN A 37 21.61 15.57 -21.15
C ASN A 37 21.06 15.06 -19.80
N ALA A 38 21.52 15.69 -18.72
CA ALA A 38 20.98 15.40 -17.38
C ALA A 38 19.48 15.69 -17.31
N ILE A 39 18.73 14.90 -16.56
CA ILE A 39 17.26 15.04 -16.43
C ILE A 39 16.89 16.47 -16.02
N ASP A 40 17.59 17.06 -15.03
CA ASP A 40 17.29 18.41 -14.56
C ASP A 40 17.51 19.48 -15.63
N ASP A 41 18.46 19.30 -16.55
CA ASP A 41 18.66 20.20 -17.69
C ASP A 41 17.57 20.03 -18.75
N ARG A 42 17.14 18.79 -19.00
CA ARG A 42 16.03 18.48 -19.90
C ARG A 42 14.71 19.08 -19.37
N VAL A 43 14.43 18.93 -18.07
CA VAL A 43 13.26 19.53 -17.40
C VAL A 43 13.28 21.04 -17.54
N ARG A 44 14.42 21.69 -17.25
CA ARG A 44 14.55 23.14 -17.34
C ARG A 44 14.34 23.67 -18.75
N ASP A 45 14.92 23.03 -19.77
CA ASP A 45 14.73 23.41 -21.16
C ASP A 45 13.27 23.25 -21.61
N LEU A 46 12.64 22.12 -21.28
CA LEU A 46 11.24 21.87 -21.64
C LEU A 46 10.29 22.86 -20.95
N LEU A 47 10.45 23.05 -19.64
CA LEU A 47 9.65 23.99 -18.85
C LEU A 47 9.68 25.42 -19.40
N GLY A 48 10.86 25.87 -19.85
CA GLY A 48 11.03 27.19 -20.47
C GLY A 48 10.37 27.33 -21.85
N ARG A 49 9.95 26.24 -22.48
CA ARG A 49 9.23 26.21 -23.76
C ARG A 49 7.72 26.12 -23.63
N MET A 50 7.22 25.75 -22.45
CA MET A 50 5.79 25.53 -22.19
C MET A 50 5.06 26.85 -21.99
N THR A 51 3.84 26.94 -22.54
CA THR A 51 2.88 27.98 -22.16
C THR A 51 2.28 27.66 -20.79
N LEU A 52 1.58 28.60 -20.19
CA LEU A 52 0.92 28.40 -18.90
C LEU A 52 -0.17 27.32 -18.99
N GLU A 53 -0.91 27.29 -20.10
CA GLU A 53 -1.95 26.28 -20.36
C GLU A 53 -1.33 24.87 -20.52
N GLU A 54 -0.18 24.75 -21.20
CA GLU A 54 0.53 23.48 -21.28
C GLU A 54 1.06 23.03 -19.91
N LYS A 55 1.50 23.97 -19.06
CA LYS A 55 1.90 23.68 -17.68
C LYS A 55 0.72 23.17 -16.87
N ALA A 56 -0.42 23.89 -16.90
CA ALA A 56 -1.64 23.46 -16.19
C ALA A 56 -2.11 22.07 -16.65
N ARG A 57 -2.00 21.78 -17.96
CA ARG A 57 -2.35 20.48 -18.54
C ARG A 57 -1.50 19.31 -17.99
N GLN A 58 -0.24 19.53 -17.63
CA GLN A 58 0.61 18.50 -17.05
C GLN A 58 0.27 18.18 -15.60
N LEU A 59 -0.46 19.05 -14.91
CA LEU A 59 -0.89 18.88 -13.51
C LEU A 59 -2.30 18.29 -13.38
N ASP A 60 -2.87 17.87 -14.50
CA ASP A 60 -4.25 17.39 -14.62
C ASP A 60 -4.30 15.93 -15.04
N MET A 61 -5.11 15.12 -14.34
CA MET A 61 -5.33 13.71 -14.64
C MET A 61 -6.65 13.51 -15.39
N TYR A 62 -6.66 12.64 -16.38
CA TYR A 62 -7.81 12.35 -17.23
C TYR A 62 -8.28 10.91 -17.06
N ALA A 63 -9.60 10.72 -16.94
CA ALA A 63 -10.21 9.40 -16.93
C ALA A 63 -10.16 8.78 -18.33
N GLY A 64 -9.48 7.66 -18.48
CA GLY A 64 -9.28 7.00 -19.77
C GLY A 64 -10.54 6.32 -20.28
N ALA A 65 -11.11 5.41 -19.51
CA ALA A 65 -12.26 4.62 -19.93
C ALA A 65 -13.52 5.46 -20.21
N ALA A 66 -13.77 6.51 -19.43
CA ALA A 66 -14.95 7.33 -19.58
C ALA A 66 -14.88 8.33 -20.75
N ALA A 67 -13.68 8.75 -21.14
CA ALA A 67 -13.48 9.91 -21.99
C ALA A 67 -12.99 9.60 -23.41
N ILE A 68 -12.13 8.60 -23.59
CA ILE A 68 -11.36 8.41 -24.84
C ILE A 68 -11.50 7.04 -25.48
N VAL A 69 -12.35 6.17 -24.96
CA VAL A 69 -12.64 4.85 -25.55
C VAL A 69 -14.14 4.69 -25.85
N ASP A 70 -14.48 3.71 -26.69
CA ASP A 70 -15.86 3.49 -27.18
C ASP A 70 -16.76 2.72 -26.21
N LYS A 71 -16.22 2.22 -25.12
CA LYS A 71 -16.99 1.60 -24.04
C LYS A 71 -16.97 2.50 -22.82
N LYS A 72 -18.15 2.83 -22.31
CA LYS A 72 -18.28 3.39 -20.95
C LYS A 72 -18.37 2.23 -19.98
N THR A 73 -17.47 2.16 -19.03
CA THR A 73 -17.53 1.19 -17.97
C THR A 73 -17.53 1.96 -16.65
N ASP A 74 -18.43 1.59 -15.77
CA ASP A 74 -18.43 2.07 -14.37
C ASP A 74 -17.49 1.22 -13.51
N ASP A 75 -16.70 0.33 -14.16
CA ASP A 75 -15.86 -0.67 -13.50
C ASP A 75 -14.40 -0.39 -13.86
N THR A 76 -13.57 -0.33 -12.85
CA THR A 76 -12.11 -0.13 -12.91
C THR A 76 -11.38 -1.18 -13.77
N HIS A 77 -12.08 -2.19 -14.31
CA HIS A 77 -11.48 -3.37 -14.95
C HIS A 77 -11.74 -3.53 -16.45
N ALA A 78 -12.41 -2.59 -17.11
CA ALA A 78 -13.15 -3.03 -18.30
C ALA A 78 -12.70 -2.52 -19.66
N ALA A 79 -11.63 -1.72 -19.76
CA ALA A 79 -11.32 -1.05 -21.03
C ALA A 79 -10.41 -1.84 -21.98
N GLN A 80 -9.93 -3.04 -21.63
CA GLN A 80 -8.94 -3.78 -22.45
C GLN A 80 -9.43 -4.12 -23.87
N ASP A 81 -10.74 -4.34 -24.05
CA ASP A 81 -11.38 -4.56 -25.35
C ASP A 81 -11.93 -3.29 -26.00
N ALA A 82 -11.82 -2.14 -25.35
CA ALA A 82 -12.35 -0.88 -25.84
C ALA A 82 -11.41 -0.29 -26.89
N ARG A 83 -11.98 0.43 -27.86
CA ARG A 83 -11.20 1.06 -28.94
C ARG A 83 -10.98 2.52 -28.64
N PHE A 84 -9.76 2.96 -28.83
CA PHE A 84 -9.39 4.37 -28.74
C PHE A 84 -10.21 5.22 -29.71
N GLN A 85 -10.65 6.40 -29.26
CA GLN A 85 -11.47 7.34 -30.03
C GLN A 85 -10.68 8.63 -30.30
N PRO A 86 -9.89 8.72 -31.40
CA PRO A 86 -9.03 9.88 -31.70
C PRO A 86 -9.79 11.22 -31.74
N LYS A 87 -11.06 11.21 -32.21
CA LYS A 87 -11.89 12.43 -32.24
C LYS A 87 -12.28 12.92 -30.83
N ALA A 88 -12.51 12.00 -29.91
CA ALA A 88 -12.76 12.37 -28.52
C ALA A 88 -11.52 12.95 -27.88
N ALA A 89 -10.36 12.33 -28.12
CA ALA A 89 -9.06 12.82 -27.68
C ALA A 89 -8.73 14.20 -28.27
N GLU A 90 -8.99 14.43 -29.57
CA GLU A 90 -8.81 15.75 -30.20
C GLU A 90 -9.67 16.84 -29.54
N GLY A 91 -10.95 16.51 -29.24
CA GLY A 91 -11.86 17.43 -28.57
C GLY A 91 -11.47 17.75 -27.14
N LEU A 92 -10.88 16.77 -26.43
CA LEU A 92 -10.52 16.88 -25.01
C LEU A 92 -9.13 17.48 -24.80
N TRP A 93 -8.13 17.03 -25.58
CA TRP A 93 -6.72 17.38 -25.37
C TRP A 93 -6.20 18.41 -26.35
N GLY A 94 -6.69 18.41 -27.60
CA GLY A 94 -6.23 19.31 -28.65
C GLY A 94 -4.70 19.26 -28.82
N SER A 95 -4.09 20.40 -29.17
CA SER A 95 -2.64 20.55 -29.35
C SER A 95 -1.86 20.73 -28.04
N LEU A 96 -2.54 20.85 -26.89
CA LEU A 96 -1.90 20.98 -25.59
C LEU A 96 -1.43 19.63 -25.04
N GLY A 97 -1.99 18.52 -25.54
CA GLY A 97 -1.69 17.17 -25.05
C GLY A 97 -2.37 16.86 -23.71
N VAL A 98 -1.81 15.87 -22.98
CA VAL A 98 -2.34 15.39 -21.70
C VAL A 98 -1.20 15.13 -20.73
N GLY A 99 -1.43 15.39 -19.43
CA GLY A 99 -0.47 15.12 -18.36
C GLY A 99 -0.41 13.64 -18.02
N SER A 100 -1.50 13.12 -17.51
CA SER A 100 -1.67 11.71 -17.11
C SER A 100 -3.05 11.19 -17.45
N ILE A 101 -3.15 9.86 -17.51
CA ILE A 101 -4.38 9.11 -17.79
C ILE A 101 -4.49 8.00 -16.76
N HIS A 102 -5.67 7.86 -16.15
CA HIS A 102 -6.01 6.85 -15.17
C HIS A 102 -7.35 6.17 -15.55
N ASP A 103 -7.74 5.08 -14.90
CA ASP A 103 -8.94 4.31 -15.19
C ASP A 103 -9.03 3.84 -16.65
N LEU A 104 -7.92 3.48 -17.24
CA LEU A 104 -7.89 2.91 -18.59
C LEU A 104 -7.66 1.41 -18.55
N TYR A 105 -6.80 0.92 -17.66
CA TYR A 105 -6.35 -0.48 -17.57
C TYR A 105 -5.97 -1.04 -18.95
N PRO A 106 -5.01 -0.43 -19.64
CA PRO A 106 -4.79 -0.67 -21.06
C PRO A 106 -4.16 -2.03 -21.34
N SER A 107 -4.34 -2.49 -22.59
CA SER A 107 -3.35 -3.38 -23.21
C SER A 107 -2.16 -2.57 -23.73
N ALA A 108 -1.00 -3.23 -23.93
CA ALA A 108 0.18 -2.56 -24.50
C ALA A 108 -0.08 -1.91 -25.86
N ASP A 109 -0.88 -2.56 -26.72
CA ASP A 109 -1.24 -2.02 -28.03
C ASP A 109 -2.10 -0.76 -27.89
N GLN A 110 -3.07 -0.74 -26.99
CA GLN A 110 -3.94 0.40 -26.72
C GLN A 110 -3.14 1.56 -26.12
N ALA A 111 -2.29 1.29 -25.12
CA ALA A 111 -1.40 2.29 -24.52
C ALA A 111 -0.49 2.91 -25.59
N ASN A 112 0.08 2.10 -26.47
CA ASN A 112 0.93 2.57 -27.57
C ASN A 112 0.18 3.41 -28.61
N GLU A 113 -1.06 3.06 -28.94
CA GLU A 113 -1.91 3.83 -29.86
C GLU A 113 -2.20 5.22 -29.29
N ILE A 114 -2.63 5.29 -28.04
CA ILE A 114 -2.89 6.55 -27.34
C ILE A 114 -1.61 7.38 -27.21
N GLN A 115 -0.51 6.77 -26.77
CA GLN A 115 0.78 7.45 -26.60
C GLN A 115 1.28 8.06 -27.91
N ARG A 116 1.16 7.32 -29.02
CA ARG A 116 1.53 7.83 -30.35
C ARG A 116 0.69 9.05 -30.72
N TRP A 117 -0.63 8.95 -30.51
CA TRP A 117 -1.53 10.06 -30.80
C TRP A 117 -1.14 11.31 -29.98
N VAL A 118 -0.91 11.16 -28.66
CA VAL A 118 -0.52 12.28 -27.78
C VAL A 118 0.77 12.94 -28.25
N ILE A 119 1.80 12.17 -28.60
CA ILE A 119 3.11 12.67 -29.02
C ILE A 119 3.00 13.39 -30.38
N GLU A 120 2.23 12.85 -31.33
CA GLU A 120 2.14 13.39 -32.69
C GLU A 120 1.22 14.61 -32.79
N HIS A 121 0.23 14.74 -31.91
CA HIS A 121 -0.77 15.82 -31.98
C HIS A 121 -0.50 16.97 -31.01
N SER A 122 0.38 16.80 -30.03
CA SER A 122 0.73 17.88 -29.11
C SER A 122 1.99 18.67 -29.58
N ARG A 123 1.98 19.98 -29.33
CA ARG A 123 3.04 20.91 -29.82
C ARG A 123 4.45 20.52 -29.36
N LEU A 124 4.60 20.09 -28.12
CA LEU A 124 5.89 19.73 -27.52
C LEU A 124 6.15 18.20 -27.54
N GLY A 125 5.16 17.40 -27.91
CA GLY A 125 5.28 15.95 -27.94
C GLY A 125 5.59 15.36 -26.57
N ILE A 126 5.00 15.92 -25.49
CA ILE A 126 5.19 15.42 -24.12
C ILE A 126 4.38 14.12 -23.98
N PRO A 127 5.01 12.99 -23.63
CA PRO A 127 4.30 11.71 -23.45
C PRO A 127 3.30 11.76 -22.30
N ALA A 128 2.18 11.04 -22.43
CA ALA A 128 1.25 10.77 -21.33
C ALA A 128 1.88 9.83 -20.31
N MET A 129 1.51 9.95 -19.04
CA MET A 129 1.81 8.97 -18.00
C MET A 129 0.53 8.18 -17.69
N PHE A 130 0.57 6.86 -17.85
CA PHE A 130 -0.54 5.97 -17.49
C PHE A 130 -0.36 5.55 -16.05
N ILE A 131 -1.40 5.78 -15.24
CA ILE A 131 -1.42 5.55 -13.79
C ILE A 131 -2.59 4.62 -13.52
N GLU A 132 -2.39 3.55 -12.73
CA GLU A 132 -3.46 2.60 -12.44
C GLU A 132 -3.35 2.03 -11.04
N GLU A 133 -4.45 1.47 -10.53
CA GLU A 133 -4.45 0.67 -9.32
C GLU A 133 -3.70 -0.65 -9.53
N GLY A 134 -3.17 -1.19 -8.45
CA GLY A 134 -2.41 -2.43 -8.48
C GLY A 134 -1.92 -2.81 -7.08
N LEU A 135 -2.74 -2.57 -6.05
CA LEU A 135 -2.36 -2.70 -4.65
C LEU A 135 -1.80 -4.08 -4.29
N HIS A 136 -2.46 -5.14 -4.74
CA HIS A 136 -2.01 -6.53 -4.57
C HIS A 136 -2.21 -7.40 -5.83
N GLY A 137 -2.26 -6.75 -6.98
CA GLY A 137 -2.38 -7.33 -8.31
C GLY A 137 -2.75 -6.26 -9.33
N PHE A 138 -2.64 -6.57 -10.61
CA PHE A 138 -3.08 -5.72 -11.69
C PHE A 138 -4.16 -6.45 -12.48
N THR A 139 -5.14 -5.74 -12.96
CA THR A 139 -6.33 -6.32 -13.64
C THR A 139 -5.98 -7.45 -14.61
N ASP A 140 -6.65 -8.58 -14.52
CA ASP A 140 -6.34 -9.86 -15.20
C ASP A 140 -4.90 -10.39 -14.98
N GLY A 141 -4.18 -9.83 -14.05
CA GLY A 141 -2.85 -10.27 -13.66
C GLY A 141 -2.85 -11.35 -12.59
N THR A 142 -1.71 -11.50 -11.92
CA THR A 142 -1.57 -12.38 -10.77
C THR A 142 -2.16 -11.69 -9.53
N VAL A 143 -3.08 -12.35 -8.84
CA VAL A 143 -3.68 -11.87 -7.59
C VAL A 143 -2.85 -12.37 -6.42
N PHE A 144 -2.21 -11.45 -5.72
CA PHE A 144 -1.45 -11.71 -4.50
C PHE A 144 -2.36 -11.59 -3.26
N PRO A 145 -1.90 -12.05 -2.09
CA PRO A 145 -2.56 -11.74 -0.82
C PRO A 145 -2.71 -10.23 -0.62
N ALA A 146 -3.79 -9.81 0.05
CA ALA A 146 -3.98 -8.41 0.45
C ALA A 146 -2.81 -7.92 1.32
N PRO A 147 -2.52 -6.61 1.38
CA PRO A 147 -1.35 -6.09 2.10
C PRO A 147 -1.26 -6.52 3.56
N ILE A 148 -2.35 -6.53 4.33
CA ILE A 148 -2.37 -7.02 5.71
C ILE A 148 -1.93 -8.49 5.81
N ASN A 149 -2.33 -9.28 4.82
CA ASN A 149 -1.97 -10.69 4.71
C ASN A 149 -0.50 -10.86 4.29
N LEU A 150 -0.03 -10.09 3.29
CA LEU A 150 1.38 -10.07 2.93
C LEU A 150 2.25 -9.64 4.12
N ALA A 151 1.79 -8.68 4.91
CA ALA A 151 2.48 -8.24 6.11
C ALA A 151 2.59 -9.33 7.19
N ALA A 152 1.57 -10.21 7.31
CA ALA A 152 1.61 -11.33 8.24
C ALA A 152 2.74 -12.33 7.97
N THR A 153 3.37 -12.28 6.80
CA THR A 153 4.60 -13.04 6.51
C THR A 153 5.83 -12.50 7.25
N TRP A 154 5.84 -11.23 7.63
CA TRP A 154 7.00 -10.52 8.19
C TRP A 154 8.27 -10.71 7.33
N ASN A 155 8.10 -10.74 6.00
CA ASN A 155 9.15 -11.06 5.05
C ASN A 155 9.34 -9.91 4.03
N PRO A 156 10.27 -8.96 4.27
CA PRO A 156 10.52 -7.86 3.35
C PRO A 156 10.98 -8.32 1.95
N GLU A 157 11.71 -9.43 1.88
CA GLU A 157 12.14 -9.97 0.57
C GLU A 157 10.95 -10.44 -0.27
N LEU A 158 9.94 -11.03 0.38
CA LEU A 158 8.70 -11.44 -0.27
C LEU A 158 7.88 -10.24 -0.72
N ALA A 159 7.79 -9.19 0.12
CA ALA A 159 7.15 -7.92 -0.24
C ALA A 159 7.83 -7.28 -1.45
N LYS A 160 9.17 -7.28 -1.49
CA LYS A 160 9.96 -6.79 -2.63
C LYS A 160 9.67 -7.58 -3.91
N LYS A 161 9.67 -8.91 -3.85
CA LYS A 161 9.36 -9.77 -5.01
C LYS A 161 7.94 -9.56 -5.51
N THR A 162 6.98 -9.37 -4.60
CA THR A 162 5.58 -9.05 -4.96
C THR A 162 5.51 -7.72 -5.71
N GLY A 163 6.20 -6.68 -5.22
CA GLY A 163 6.32 -5.41 -5.93
C GLY A 163 6.94 -5.53 -7.32
N VAL A 164 8.01 -6.33 -7.47
CA VAL A 164 8.62 -6.64 -8.79
C VAL A 164 7.62 -7.30 -9.73
N ALA A 165 6.87 -8.29 -9.25
CA ALA A 165 5.91 -9.01 -10.07
C ALA A 165 4.77 -8.09 -10.56
N ILE A 166 4.17 -7.32 -9.66
CA ILE A 166 3.10 -6.36 -9.99
C ILE A 166 3.62 -5.32 -10.99
N ALA A 167 4.75 -4.67 -10.69
CA ALA A 167 5.34 -3.66 -11.57
C ALA A 167 5.62 -4.19 -12.97
N SER A 168 6.14 -5.42 -13.08
CA SER A 168 6.45 -6.02 -14.38
C SER A 168 5.19 -6.34 -15.19
N GLU A 169 4.11 -6.80 -14.56
CA GLU A 169 2.82 -7.02 -15.22
C GLU A 169 2.18 -5.71 -15.69
N MET A 170 2.21 -4.67 -14.85
CA MET A 170 1.72 -3.34 -15.18
C MET A 170 2.53 -2.72 -16.33
N ARG A 171 3.86 -2.76 -16.24
CA ARG A 171 4.73 -2.18 -17.29
C ARG A 171 4.56 -2.89 -18.63
N ALA A 172 4.36 -4.21 -18.61
CA ALA A 172 4.08 -5.00 -19.81
C ALA A 172 2.71 -4.66 -20.45
N ALA A 173 1.78 -4.06 -19.70
CA ALA A 173 0.52 -3.52 -20.20
C ALA A 173 0.62 -2.07 -20.69
N GLY A 174 1.75 -1.39 -20.43
CA GLY A 174 1.97 0.01 -20.79
C GLY A 174 1.69 1.00 -19.68
N VAL A 175 1.47 0.54 -18.45
CA VAL A 175 1.31 1.37 -17.25
C VAL A 175 2.66 1.87 -16.75
N HIS A 176 2.70 3.06 -16.18
CA HIS A 176 3.92 3.76 -15.77
C HIS A 176 4.02 4.02 -14.27
N MET A 177 2.89 3.93 -13.55
CA MET A 177 2.80 4.20 -12.13
C MET A 177 1.70 3.36 -11.49
N VAL A 178 1.98 2.83 -10.30
CA VAL A 178 1.02 2.12 -9.45
C VAL A 178 0.66 2.97 -8.24
N LEU A 179 -0.64 3.01 -7.89
CA LEU A 179 -1.16 3.70 -6.71
C LEU A 179 -0.98 2.83 -5.44
N ALA A 180 0.26 2.47 -5.13
CA ALA A 180 0.68 1.62 -4.01
C ALA A 180 2.16 1.87 -3.65
N PRO A 181 2.61 1.51 -2.42
CA PRO A 181 1.91 0.81 -1.33
C PRO A 181 1.11 1.74 -0.41
N VAL A 182 0.16 1.17 0.37
CA VAL A 182 -0.46 1.87 1.50
C VAL A 182 0.47 1.75 2.71
N LEU A 183 0.86 2.89 3.29
CA LEU A 183 1.79 3.00 4.42
C LEU A 183 1.15 3.63 5.66
N ASP A 184 -0.18 3.67 5.69
CA ASP A 184 -0.90 4.10 6.87
C ASP A 184 -0.62 3.16 8.04
N VAL A 185 -0.77 3.66 9.26
CA VAL A 185 -0.63 2.86 10.48
C VAL A 185 -2.01 2.58 11.01
N ALA A 186 -2.48 1.34 10.85
CA ALA A 186 -3.83 0.92 11.19
C ALA A 186 -4.06 0.83 12.71
N ARG A 187 -4.45 1.94 13.35
CA ARG A 187 -4.73 2.00 14.79
C ARG A 187 -6.20 2.04 15.14
N GLU A 188 -7.06 2.09 14.14
CA GLU A 188 -8.52 2.08 14.30
C GLU A 188 -9.12 0.91 13.47
N PRO A 189 -9.24 -0.27 14.05
CA PRO A 189 -9.67 -1.46 13.29
C PRO A 189 -11.13 -1.44 12.81
N ARG A 190 -11.96 -0.46 13.20
CA ARG A 190 -13.31 -0.28 12.63
C ARG A 190 -13.26 0.33 11.23
N TRP A 191 -12.17 0.97 10.86
CA TRP A 191 -11.93 1.53 9.53
C TRP A 191 -11.93 0.42 8.46
N GLY A 192 -12.61 0.67 7.33
CA GLY A 192 -12.78 -0.31 6.26
C GLY A 192 -11.49 -0.73 5.57
N ARG A 193 -10.50 0.17 5.52
CA ARG A 193 -9.27 0.01 4.73
C ARG A 193 -8.10 -0.65 5.48
N VAL A 194 -8.34 -1.22 6.65
CA VAL A 194 -7.30 -1.94 7.42
C VAL A 194 -6.62 -3.03 6.58
N GLU A 195 -7.35 -3.69 5.70
CA GLU A 195 -6.81 -4.74 4.81
C GLU A 195 -5.76 -4.24 3.81
N GLU A 196 -5.76 -2.93 3.52
CA GLU A 196 -4.82 -2.30 2.59
C GLU A 196 -3.48 -1.99 3.26
N ASP A 197 -3.41 -2.01 4.60
CA ASP A 197 -2.25 -1.63 5.38
C ASP A 197 -1.34 -2.81 5.71
N PHE A 198 -0.11 -2.51 6.13
CA PHE A 198 0.80 -3.50 6.70
C PHE A 198 0.63 -3.68 8.22
N GLY A 199 -0.34 -3.03 8.86
CA GLY A 199 -0.72 -3.19 10.24
C GLY A 199 -0.52 -1.96 11.14
N GLU A 200 -0.46 -2.18 12.47
CA GLU A 200 -0.47 -1.12 13.47
C GLU A 200 0.91 -0.58 13.86
N ASP A 201 1.99 -1.21 13.38
CA ASP A 201 3.35 -0.85 13.77
C ASP A 201 4.08 -0.02 12.71
N PRO A 202 4.56 1.18 13.03
CA PRO A 202 5.20 2.06 12.05
C PRO A 202 6.55 1.55 11.53
N TYR A 203 7.28 0.73 12.32
CA TYR A 203 8.56 0.16 11.88
C TYR A 203 8.34 -0.99 10.89
N LEU A 204 7.45 -1.93 11.22
CA LEU A 204 7.09 -3.04 10.32
C LEU A 204 6.54 -2.50 8.99
N THR A 205 5.57 -1.58 9.06
CA THR A 205 4.99 -0.91 7.88
C THR A 205 6.06 -0.22 7.06
N GLY A 206 6.97 0.53 7.70
CA GLY A 206 8.06 1.21 7.01
C GLY A 206 9.05 0.27 6.32
N GLN A 207 9.39 -0.87 6.94
CA GLN A 207 10.33 -1.84 6.35
C GLN A 207 9.70 -2.62 5.19
N LEU A 208 8.46 -3.06 5.32
CA LEU A 208 7.72 -3.73 4.23
C LEU A 208 7.43 -2.76 3.08
N GLY A 209 7.04 -1.53 3.41
CA GLY A 209 6.82 -0.46 2.43
C GLY A 209 8.08 -0.09 1.65
N LEU A 210 9.22 0.04 2.33
CA LEU A 210 10.52 0.25 1.68
C LEU A 210 10.82 -0.88 0.69
N ALA A 211 10.71 -2.13 1.14
CA ALA A 211 10.97 -3.29 0.31
C ALA A 211 10.03 -3.35 -0.93
N TYR A 212 8.75 -3.04 -0.74
CA TYR A 212 7.79 -2.96 -1.83
C TYR A 212 8.16 -1.86 -2.84
N VAL A 213 8.47 -0.64 -2.39
CA VAL A 213 8.92 0.48 -3.25
C VAL A 213 10.18 0.11 -4.03
N GLU A 214 11.17 -0.50 -3.36
CA GLU A 214 12.38 -0.99 -4.03
C GLU A 214 12.07 -2.07 -5.09
N GLY A 215 11.08 -2.93 -4.85
CA GLY A 215 10.62 -3.92 -5.81
C GLY A 215 9.96 -3.28 -7.04
N VAL A 216 9.06 -2.34 -6.80
CA VAL A 216 8.30 -1.66 -7.86
C VAL A 216 9.19 -0.78 -8.73
N GLN A 217 10.08 0.02 -8.13
CA GLN A 217 10.91 0.99 -8.85
C GLN A 217 12.25 0.41 -9.33
N GLY A 218 12.72 -0.68 -8.71
CA GLY A 218 14.02 -1.27 -9.01
C GLY A 218 15.18 -0.27 -8.86
N GLU A 219 16.32 -0.59 -9.47
CA GLU A 219 17.49 0.33 -9.50
C GLU A 219 17.31 1.48 -10.49
N SER A 220 16.38 1.37 -11.43
CA SER A 220 16.09 2.38 -12.46
C SER A 220 14.66 2.26 -12.96
N LEU A 221 13.98 3.39 -13.08
CA LEU A 221 12.65 3.48 -13.67
C LEU A 221 12.66 3.37 -15.20
N ALA A 222 13.81 3.63 -15.85
CA ALA A 222 13.94 3.58 -17.31
C ALA A 222 14.14 2.14 -17.81
N THR A 223 13.24 1.23 -17.44
CA THR A 223 13.24 -0.18 -17.84
C THR A 223 11.90 -0.60 -18.44
N ASP A 224 11.78 -1.86 -18.83
CA ASP A 224 10.56 -2.47 -19.36
C ASP A 224 9.80 -3.32 -18.31
N HIS A 225 10.16 -3.21 -17.04
CA HIS A 225 9.61 -3.99 -15.93
C HIS A 225 9.45 -3.21 -14.62
N THR A 226 9.73 -1.91 -14.61
CA THR A 226 9.57 -1.04 -13.43
C THR A 226 8.55 0.06 -13.69
N VAL A 227 7.86 0.49 -12.62
CA VAL A 227 6.93 1.62 -12.61
C VAL A 227 7.20 2.52 -11.41
N ILE A 228 6.64 3.69 -11.37
CA ILE A 228 6.67 4.56 -10.18
C ILE A 228 5.79 3.94 -9.11
N ALA A 229 6.29 3.86 -7.87
CA ALA A 229 5.53 3.56 -6.67
C ALA A 229 4.96 4.85 -6.07
N GLU A 230 3.74 4.78 -5.54
CA GLU A 230 3.10 5.86 -4.84
C GLU A 230 2.72 5.48 -3.41
N PRO A 231 3.61 5.70 -2.44
CA PRO A 231 3.24 5.58 -1.02
C PRO A 231 2.02 6.42 -0.68
N LYS A 232 1.01 5.80 -0.04
CA LYS A 232 -0.26 6.44 0.29
C LYS A 232 -0.76 5.99 1.67
N HIS A 233 -1.60 6.74 2.36
CA HIS A 233 -2.07 8.10 2.09
C HIS A 233 -1.35 9.07 3.02
N PHE A 234 -0.44 9.85 2.50
CA PHE A 234 0.40 10.75 3.30
C PHE A 234 -0.44 11.89 3.91
N VAL A 235 -0.64 11.94 5.24
CA VAL A 235 -0.17 11.08 6.31
C VAL A 235 -1.21 10.97 7.42
N GLY A 236 -1.33 9.79 8.06
CA GLY A 236 -2.12 9.62 9.29
C GLY A 236 -3.56 9.13 9.06
N HIS A 237 -3.87 8.65 7.88
CA HIS A 237 -5.22 8.23 7.49
C HIS A 237 -5.71 6.95 8.21
N GLY A 238 -4.81 6.06 8.66
CA GLY A 238 -5.13 4.80 9.35
C GLY A 238 -5.64 4.93 10.80
N SER A 239 -5.94 6.15 11.26
CA SER A 239 -6.46 6.43 12.62
C SER A 239 -7.64 7.40 12.57
N PRO A 240 -8.65 7.18 11.73
CA PRO A 240 -9.75 8.12 11.58
C PRO A 240 -10.64 8.15 12.83
N GLU A 241 -11.14 9.34 13.19
CA GLU A 241 -12.08 9.50 14.28
C GLU A 241 -13.31 8.61 14.08
N SER A 242 -13.71 7.90 15.14
CA SER A 242 -14.86 6.98 15.13
C SER A 242 -14.73 5.79 14.16
N GLY A 243 -13.58 5.57 13.54
CA GLY A 243 -13.37 4.54 12.52
C GLY A 243 -14.00 4.84 11.17
N LEU A 244 -14.43 6.09 10.93
CA LEU A 244 -15.10 6.47 9.70
C LEU A 244 -14.09 6.99 8.67
N ASN A 245 -14.13 6.43 7.48
CA ASN A 245 -13.24 6.83 6.39
C ASN A 245 -13.28 8.34 6.16
N THR A 246 -12.13 8.95 5.90
CA THR A 246 -11.92 10.39 5.70
C THR A 246 -12.19 11.30 6.91
N SER A 247 -12.47 10.73 8.08
CA SER A 247 -12.63 11.50 9.33
C SER A 247 -11.29 12.04 9.85
N PRO A 248 -11.31 13.09 10.70
CA PRO A 248 -10.11 13.71 11.24
C PRO A 248 -9.14 12.75 11.93
N GLY A 249 -7.85 13.06 11.84
CA GLY A 249 -6.80 12.41 12.62
C GLY A 249 -6.43 13.27 13.85
N HIS A 250 -6.58 12.73 15.06
CA HIS A 250 -6.31 13.46 16.31
C HIS A 250 -5.00 13.00 16.95
N PHE A 251 -3.90 13.58 16.53
CA PHE A 251 -2.58 13.35 17.15
C PHE A 251 -1.81 14.65 17.31
N GLY A 252 -1.05 14.75 18.41
CA GLY A 252 -0.08 15.82 18.58
C GLY A 252 1.16 15.61 17.69
N GLU A 253 1.95 16.66 17.50
CA GLU A 253 3.15 16.62 16.66
C GLU A 253 4.09 15.45 17.01
N ARG A 254 4.21 15.08 18.27
CA ARG A 254 5.09 13.97 18.69
C ARG A 254 4.60 12.62 18.16
N GLU A 255 3.33 12.34 18.26
CA GLU A 255 2.75 11.12 17.73
C GLU A 255 2.78 11.11 16.19
N LEU A 256 2.44 12.23 15.57
CA LEU A 256 2.56 12.40 14.12
C LEU A 256 3.97 12.04 13.64
N ARG A 257 5.02 12.54 14.29
CA ARG A 257 6.42 12.29 13.92
C ARG A 257 6.94 10.90 14.31
N SER A 258 6.55 10.41 15.50
CA SER A 258 7.09 9.14 16.03
C SER A 258 6.36 7.92 15.48
N VAL A 259 5.16 8.09 14.94
CA VAL A 259 4.29 7.01 14.47
C VAL A 259 3.91 7.21 13.01
N MET A 260 3.09 8.22 12.70
CA MET A 260 2.46 8.33 11.39
C MET A 260 3.46 8.62 10.27
N LEU A 261 4.37 9.57 10.47
CA LEU A 261 5.43 9.89 9.51
C LEU A 261 6.50 8.81 9.43
N LYS A 262 6.70 8.04 10.50
CA LYS A 262 7.78 7.05 10.58
C LYS A 262 7.60 5.87 9.62
N SER A 263 6.37 5.50 9.30
CA SER A 263 6.08 4.45 8.30
C SER A 263 6.41 4.88 6.88
N PHE A 264 6.33 6.17 6.58
CA PHE A 264 6.60 6.73 5.26
C PHE A 264 8.08 7.07 5.02
N GLU A 265 8.80 7.51 6.05
CA GLU A 265 10.16 8.05 5.93
C GLU A 265 11.13 7.12 5.15
N PRO A 266 11.17 5.78 5.37
CA PRO A 266 12.06 4.87 4.63
C PRO A 266 11.78 4.85 3.13
N ALA A 267 10.51 4.89 2.71
CA ALA A 267 10.11 4.86 1.30
C ALA A 267 10.68 6.05 0.51
N PHE A 268 10.85 7.21 1.15
CA PHE A 268 11.37 8.42 0.50
C PHE A 268 12.87 8.58 0.64
N ARG A 269 13.43 8.33 1.86
CA ARG A 269 14.85 8.54 2.11
C ARG A 269 15.75 7.42 1.59
N GLU A 270 15.27 6.19 1.65
CA GLU A 270 16.02 4.99 1.26
C GLU A 270 15.48 4.43 -0.07
N GLY A 271 14.17 4.28 -0.22
CA GLY A 271 13.50 3.76 -1.43
C GLY A 271 13.35 4.76 -2.57
N HIS A 272 13.58 6.05 -2.32
CA HIS A 272 13.51 7.12 -3.32
C HIS A 272 12.21 7.11 -4.14
N ALA A 273 11.07 6.88 -3.47
CA ALA A 273 9.75 6.93 -4.12
C ALA A 273 9.58 8.22 -4.93
N MET A 274 9.02 8.09 -6.14
CA MET A 274 8.91 9.21 -7.10
C MET A 274 7.52 9.82 -7.14
N SER A 275 6.55 9.28 -6.39
CA SER A 275 5.22 9.86 -6.17
C SER A 275 4.81 9.68 -4.72
N VAL A 276 3.79 10.41 -4.29
CA VAL A 276 3.10 10.27 -3.01
C VAL A 276 1.69 10.81 -3.14
N MET A 277 0.71 10.13 -2.53
CA MET A 277 -0.68 10.59 -2.49
C MET A 277 -0.96 11.34 -1.18
N ALA A 278 -1.45 12.58 -1.30
CA ALA A 278 -1.87 13.39 -0.15
C ALA A 278 -3.25 12.94 0.35
N ALA A 279 -3.37 12.64 1.64
CA ALA A 279 -4.59 12.08 2.24
C ALA A 279 -5.81 13.02 2.20
N TYR A 280 -7.00 12.43 2.31
CA TYR A 280 -8.29 13.15 2.29
C TYR A 280 -8.54 14.05 3.49
N HIS A 281 -8.13 13.58 4.68
CA HIS A 281 -8.58 14.08 5.98
C HIS A 281 -7.78 15.30 6.44
N GLU A 282 -8.13 15.80 7.60
CA GLU A 282 -7.42 16.88 8.28
C GLU A 282 -6.71 16.36 9.56
N ILE A 283 -5.65 17.06 9.95
CA ILE A 283 -4.95 16.85 11.21
C ILE A 283 -4.94 18.16 11.97
N ASP A 284 -5.48 18.14 13.20
CA ASP A 284 -5.54 19.32 14.09
C ASP A 284 -6.18 20.54 13.39
N GLY A 285 -7.22 20.33 12.58
CA GLY A 285 -7.96 21.36 11.87
C GLY A 285 -7.34 21.81 10.54
N VAL A 286 -6.22 21.21 10.09
CA VAL A 286 -5.56 21.53 8.82
C VAL A 286 -5.70 20.37 7.84
N PRO A 287 -6.44 20.53 6.71
CA PRO A 287 -6.52 19.50 5.69
C PRO A 287 -5.14 19.16 5.13
N VAL A 288 -4.80 17.88 5.05
CA VAL A 288 -3.48 17.43 4.58
C VAL A 288 -3.15 17.94 3.18
N ALA A 289 -4.11 17.92 2.25
CA ALA A 289 -3.93 18.44 0.89
C ALA A 289 -3.67 19.97 0.85
N GLY A 290 -3.96 20.68 1.93
CA GLY A 290 -3.71 22.12 2.10
C GLY A 290 -2.60 22.45 3.08
N ASP A 291 -1.83 21.48 3.59
CA ASP A 291 -0.83 21.68 4.65
C ASP A 291 0.60 21.85 4.10
N PRO A 292 1.14 23.08 4.05
CA PRO A 292 2.52 23.30 3.60
C PRO A 292 3.56 22.79 4.60
N ALA A 293 3.23 22.62 5.88
CA ALA A 293 4.17 22.09 6.86
C ALA A 293 4.46 20.60 6.59
N LEU A 294 3.48 19.85 6.15
CA LEU A 294 3.64 18.44 5.79
C LEU A 294 4.19 18.29 4.38
N LEU A 295 3.50 18.81 3.35
CA LEU A 295 3.83 18.54 1.94
C LEU A 295 5.11 19.24 1.47
N THR A 296 5.42 20.42 1.99
CA THR A 296 6.64 21.14 1.68
C THR A 296 7.66 21.01 2.81
N GLY A 297 7.26 21.22 4.06
CA GLY A 297 8.17 21.23 5.21
C GLY A 297 8.79 19.86 5.46
N VAL A 298 8.00 18.87 5.78
CA VAL A 298 8.50 17.52 6.09
C VAL A 298 8.95 16.81 4.82
N LEU A 299 8.05 16.63 3.86
CA LEU A 299 8.29 15.77 2.71
C LEU A 299 9.44 16.29 1.83
N ARG A 300 9.42 17.58 1.44
CA ARG A 300 10.41 18.13 0.52
C ARG A 300 11.66 18.66 1.23
N ASN A 301 11.50 19.46 2.29
CA ASN A 301 12.65 20.13 2.91
C ASN A 301 13.39 19.23 3.89
N GLU A 302 12.68 18.43 4.73
CA GLU A 302 13.35 17.55 5.71
C GLU A 302 13.79 16.23 5.06
N TRP A 303 12.95 15.60 4.21
CA TRP A 303 13.24 14.30 3.62
C TRP A 303 13.89 14.37 2.23
N GLY A 304 13.87 15.54 1.59
CA GLY A 304 14.48 15.74 0.29
C GLY A 304 13.73 15.12 -0.88
N PHE A 305 12.42 14.92 -0.74
CA PHE A 305 11.58 14.36 -1.79
C PHE A 305 11.61 15.21 -3.07
N ARG A 306 11.87 14.56 -4.19
CA ARG A 306 12.01 15.19 -5.51
C ARG A 306 10.97 14.75 -6.53
N GLY A 307 10.10 13.84 -6.16
CA GLY A 307 8.97 13.38 -6.95
C GLY A 307 7.80 14.36 -6.93
N PHE A 308 6.63 13.91 -7.35
CA PHE A 308 5.42 14.73 -7.36
C PHE A 308 4.40 14.23 -6.32
N VAL A 309 3.57 15.16 -5.84
CA VAL A 309 2.45 14.90 -4.93
C VAL A 309 1.17 14.86 -5.76
N LEU A 310 0.51 13.72 -5.79
CA LEU A 310 -0.85 13.55 -6.31
C LEU A 310 -1.84 13.80 -5.17
N SER A 311 -2.95 14.50 -5.42
CA SER A 311 -4.07 14.49 -4.47
C SER A 311 -4.69 13.10 -4.42
N ASP A 312 -5.29 12.72 -3.31
CA ASP A 312 -6.25 11.63 -3.32
C ASP A 312 -7.53 12.03 -4.07
N LEU A 313 -8.35 11.07 -4.47
CA LEU A 313 -9.54 11.29 -5.33
C LEU A 313 -10.51 12.32 -4.72
N GLY A 314 -10.45 13.57 -5.20
CA GLY A 314 -11.27 14.65 -4.69
C GLY A 314 -10.75 15.31 -3.40
N ALA A 315 -9.51 15.05 -2.94
CA ALA A 315 -8.97 15.61 -1.71
C ALA A 315 -8.83 17.15 -1.76
N ILE A 316 -8.50 17.72 -2.93
CA ILE A 316 -8.45 19.19 -3.09
C ILE A 316 -9.86 19.78 -3.00
N ARG A 317 -10.84 19.13 -3.61
CA ARG A 317 -12.23 19.58 -3.58
C ARG A 317 -12.79 19.65 -2.16
N ARG A 318 -12.38 18.71 -1.30
CA ARG A 318 -12.77 18.69 0.12
C ARG A 318 -12.34 19.93 0.90
N LEU A 319 -11.29 20.65 0.49
CA LEU A 319 -10.91 21.91 1.13
C LEU A 319 -12.05 22.92 1.10
N TRP A 320 -12.84 22.91 0.02
CA TRP A 320 -14.00 23.78 -0.16
C TRP A 320 -15.31 23.12 0.32
N GLU A 321 -15.63 21.90 -0.13
CA GLU A 321 -16.93 21.27 0.13
C GLU A 321 -17.08 20.76 1.58
N ASP A 322 -16.06 20.14 2.14
CA ASP A 322 -16.15 19.44 3.42
C ASP A 322 -15.43 20.18 4.56
N HIS A 323 -14.18 20.57 4.34
CA HIS A 323 -13.35 21.23 5.39
C HIS A 323 -13.64 22.73 5.52
N HIS A 324 -14.22 23.38 4.48
CA HIS A 324 -14.53 24.80 4.45
C HIS A 324 -13.34 25.71 4.76
N THR A 325 -12.13 25.29 4.40
CA THR A 325 -10.89 26.07 4.52
C THR A 325 -10.62 26.92 3.28
N ALA A 326 -11.28 26.60 2.16
CA ALA A 326 -11.27 27.38 0.92
C ALA A 326 -12.65 28.05 0.70
N ALA A 327 -12.63 29.26 0.11
CA ALA A 327 -13.85 30.03 -0.16
C ALA A 327 -14.63 29.53 -1.38
N ASP A 328 -13.93 28.97 -2.37
CA ASP A 328 -14.48 28.46 -3.61
C ASP A 328 -13.50 27.44 -4.24
N GLU A 329 -13.88 26.89 -5.42
CA GLU A 329 -13.09 25.91 -6.18
C GLU A 329 -11.69 26.43 -6.52
N LYS A 330 -11.59 27.69 -6.95
CA LYS A 330 -10.30 28.31 -7.29
C LYS A 330 -9.40 28.42 -6.05
N ASP A 331 -9.96 28.88 -4.92
CA ASP A 331 -9.22 29.02 -3.68
C ASP A 331 -8.69 27.66 -3.20
N ALA A 332 -9.49 26.59 -3.29
CA ALA A 332 -9.06 25.23 -2.97
C ALA A 332 -7.86 24.78 -3.82
N ILE A 333 -7.92 24.99 -5.13
CA ILE A 333 -6.84 24.63 -6.06
C ILE A 333 -5.57 25.41 -5.75
N VAL A 334 -5.70 26.72 -5.51
CA VAL A 334 -4.58 27.62 -5.18
C VAL A 334 -3.94 27.22 -3.84
N GLN A 335 -4.74 26.93 -2.80
CA GLN A 335 -4.24 26.45 -1.51
C GLN A 335 -3.44 25.16 -1.67
N ALA A 336 -3.98 24.15 -2.36
CA ALA A 336 -3.33 22.86 -2.54
C ALA A 336 -1.99 22.98 -3.29
N ILE A 337 -1.92 23.73 -4.40
CA ILE A 337 -0.69 23.92 -5.16
C ILE A 337 0.35 24.67 -4.31
N ASN A 338 -0.06 25.72 -3.58
CA ASN A 338 0.83 26.47 -2.68
C ASN A 338 1.32 25.59 -1.52
N ALA A 339 0.51 24.67 -1.01
CA ALA A 339 0.90 23.72 0.05
C ALA A 339 1.94 22.71 -0.43
N GLY A 340 1.88 22.28 -1.69
CA GLY A 340 2.83 21.32 -2.23
C GLY A 340 2.25 20.22 -3.09
N VAL A 341 0.94 20.18 -3.28
CA VAL A 341 0.28 19.29 -4.26
C VAL A 341 0.74 19.68 -5.68
N ASP A 342 1.03 18.70 -6.51
CA ASP A 342 1.50 18.91 -7.88
C ASP A 342 0.47 18.50 -8.94
N MET A 343 -0.41 17.54 -8.64
CA MET A 343 -1.39 17.02 -9.62
C MET A 343 -2.74 16.75 -8.94
N GLN A 344 -3.83 17.10 -9.61
CA GLN A 344 -5.17 16.70 -9.16
C GLN A 344 -5.54 15.29 -9.59
N PHE A 345 -6.36 14.61 -8.77
CA PHE A 345 -6.98 13.32 -9.08
C PHE A 345 -8.52 13.51 -9.16
N TYR A 346 -9.02 13.96 -10.29
CA TYR A 346 -10.45 14.21 -10.58
C TYR A 346 -11.17 15.13 -9.60
N ASP A 347 -10.43 16.01 -8.91
CA ASP A 347 -10.99 16.94 -7.93
C ASP A 347 -12.01 17.87 -8.56
N PHE A 348 -11.63 18.46 -9.70
CA PHE A 348 -12.45 19.40 -10.44
C PHE A 348 -12.45 19.05 -11.93
N SER A 349 -13.44 19.57 -12.66
CA SER A 349 -13.42 19.46 -14.12
C SER A 349 -12.14 20.10 -14.69
N HIS A 350 -11.65 19.56 -15.80
CA HIS A 350 -10.41 20.03 -16.43
C HIS A 350 -10.41 21.54 -16.69
N ASP A 351 -11.54 22.10 -17.15
CA ASP A 351 -11.69 23.53 -17.41
C ASP A 351 -11.61 24.37 -16.13
N VAL A 352 -12.19 23.92 -15.03
CA VAL A 352 -12.15 24.61 -13.73
C VAL A 352 -10.74 24.61 -13.20
N PHE A 353 -10.08 23.45 -13.15
CA PHE A 353 -8.72 23.31 -12.63
C PHE A 353 -7.71 24.14 -13.39
N GLN A 354 -7.68 24.01 -14.73
CA GLN A 354 -6.72 24.73 -15.56
C GLN A 354 -6.96 26.23 -15.54
N ARG A 355 -8.23 26.66 -15.54
CA ARG A 355 -8.58 28.08 -15.44
C ARG A 355 -8.19 28.66 -14.08
N ALA A 356 -8.38 27.94 -12.99
CA ALA A 356 -7.98 28.35 -11.65
C ALA A 356 -6.47 28.65 -11.57
N ILE A 357 -5.64 27.84 -12.23
CA ILE A 357 -4.18 28.07 -12.31
C ILE A 357 -3.88 29.36 -13.09
N VAL A 358 -4.50 29.56 -14.27
CA VAL A 358 -4.29 30.75 -15.10
C VAL A 358 -4.74 32.01 -14.36
N ASP A 359 -5.92 32.00 -13.77
CA ASP A 359 -6.50 33.12 -13.03
C ASP A 359 -5.71 33.41 -11.73
N GLY A 360 -5.23 32.36 -11.04
CA GLY A 360 -4.40 32.47 -9.85
C GLY A 360 -3.04 33.15 -10.12
N ILE A 361 -2.43 32.87 -11.28
CA ILE A 361 -1.23 33.60 -11.72
C ILE A 361 -1.57 35.05 -12.04
N ALA A 362 -2.70 35.31 -12.73
CA ALA A 362 -3.11 36.65 -13.16
C ALA A 362 -3.41 37.58 -11.99
N ASP A 363 -3.99 37.08 -10.89
CA ASP A 363 -4.33 37.86 -9.70
C ASP A 363 -3.31 37.73 -8.54
N HIS A 364 -2.20 37.01 -8.78
CA HIS A 364 -1.10 36.82 -7.84
C HIS A 364 -1.45 35.98 -6.59
N SER A 365 -2.53 35.23 -6.57
CA SER A 365 -2.85 34.27 -5.51
C SER A 365 -2.03 32.98 -5.64
N LEU A 366 -1.53 32.68 -6.84
CA LEU A 366 -0.60 31.58 -7.15
C LEU A 366 0.68 32.14 -7.80
N SER A 367 1.86 31.73 -7.33
CA SER A 367 3.10 32.17 -7.93
C SER A 367 3.49 31.32 -9.15
N PRO A 368 4.15 31.91 -10.18
CA PRO A 368 4.71 31.13 -11.29
C PRO A 368 5.68 30.05 -10.82
N GLU A 369 6.44 30.30 -9.75
CA GLU A 369 7.40 29.38 -9.17
C GLU A 369 6.72 28.14 -8.56
N ALA A 370 5.53 28.29 -7.97
CA ALA A 370 4.76 27.15 -7.44
C ALA A 370 4.27 26.23 -8.57
N VAL A 371 3.78 26.82 -9.67
CA VAL A 371 3.41 26.06 -10.88
C VAL A 371 4.62 25.40 -11.51
N ASP A 372 5.72 26.11 -11.64
CA ASP A 372 6.97 25.59 -12.22
C ASP A 372 7.58 24.47 -11.38
N ARG A 373 7.49 24.54 -10.06
CA ARG A 373 7.85 23.44 -9.15
C ARG A 373 7.01 22.19 -9.44
N ALA A 374 5.70 22.35 -9.46
CA ALA A 374 4.76 21.24 -9.68
C ALA A 374 5.01 20.56 -11.03
N VAL A 375 5.07 21.34 -12.11
CA VAL A 375 5.34 20.82 -13.47
C VAL A 375 6.71 20.16 -13.55
N SER A 376 7.74 20.76 -12.93
CA SER A 376 9.10 20.18 -12.91
C SER A 376 9.12 18.81 -12.24
N SER A 377 8.35 18.61 -11.19
CA SER A 377 8.23 17.32 -10.49
C SER A 377 7.63 16.25 -11.40
N VAL A 378 6.53 16.54 -12.07
CA VAL A 378 5.86 15.64 -13.02
C VAL A 378 6.76 15.34 -14.23
N LEU A 379 7.39 16.36 -14.82
CA LEU A 379 8.31 16.17 -15.95
C LEU A 379 9.53 15.32 -15.56
N ARG A 380 10.07 15.52 -14.36
CA ARG A 380 11.19 14.70 -13.84
C ARG A 380 10.80 13.24 -13.77
N ALA A 381 9.60 12.90 -13.28
CA ALA A 381 9.08 11.54 -13.25
C ALA A 381 8.98 10.93 -14.66
N LYS A 382 8.44 11.67 -15.63
CA LYS A 382 8.36 11.23 -17.03
C LYS A 382 9.74 11.00 -17.67
N PHE A 383 10.72 11.86 -17.39
CA PHE A 383 12.10 11.66 -17.86
C PHE A 383 12.77 10.46 -17.16
N ALA A 384 12.56 10.29 -15.85
CA ALA A 384 13.09 9.15 -15.11
C ALA A 384 12.54 7.81 -15.62
N LEU A 385 11.26 7.75 -15.99
CA LEU A 385 10.63 6.61 -16.67
C LEU A 385 11.16 6.35 -18.09
N GLY A 386 11.94 7.29 -18.65
CA GLY A 386 12.46 7.21 -20.02
C GLY A 386 11.40 7.44 -21.10
N LEU A 387 10.23 8.02 -20.79
CA LEU A 387 9.11 8.15 -21.72
C LEU A 387 9.43 9.03 -22.94
N PHE A 388 10.34 10.01 -22.79
CA PHE A 388 10.79 10.84 -23.93
C PHE A 388 11.73 10.10 -24.89
N ASP A 389 12.37 9.04 -24.42
CA ASP A 389 13.38 8.29 -25.15
C ASP A 389 12.84 6.96 -25.68
N ARG A 390 11.94 6.33 -24.90
CA ARG A 390 11.29 5.06 -25.19
C ARG A 390 9.82 5.13 -24.77
N PRO A 391 8.95 5.83 -25.52
CA PRO A 391 7.56 6.07 -25.13
C PRO A 391 6.64 4.85 -25.26
N TYR A 392 7.08 3.80 -25.95
CA TYR A 392 6.24 2.64 -26.28
C TYR A 392 6.65 1.39 -25.51
N THR A 393 5.67 0.58 -25.16
CA THR A 393 5.85 -0.74 -24.56
C THR A 393 5.87 -1.82 -25.65
N ASP A 394 6.73 -2.83 -25.51
CA ASP A 394 6.75 -4.00 -26.41
C ASP A 394 5.58 -4.93 -26.08
N PRO A 395 4.56 -5.07 -26.95
CA PRO A 395 3.41 -5.94 -26.69
C PRO A 395 3.77 -7.43 -26.54
N SER A 396 4.94 -7.86 -27.02
CA SER A 396 5.40 -9.24 -26.86
C SER A 396 5.79 -9.60 -25.42
N LEU A 397 5.92 -8.60 -24.52
CA LEU A 397 6.21 -8.81 -23.10
C LEU A 397 4.99 -9.36 -22.36
N THR A 398 3.80 -8.84 -22.63
CA THR A 398 2.57 -9.19 -21.90
C THR A 398 2.36 -10.71 -21.75
N PRO A 399 2.37 -11.53 -22.81
CA PRO A 399 2.14 -12.98 -22.66
C PRO A 399 3.29 -13.73 -21.97
N ARG A 400 4.45 -13.11 -21.80
CA ARG A 400 5.60 -13.72 -21.10
C ARG A 400 5.63 -13.39 -19.62
N VAL A 401 5.13 -12.22 -19.26
CA VAL A 401 5.21 -11.65 -17.89
C VAL A 401 3.90 -11.88 -17.16
N LYS A 402 2.77 -11.52 -17.75
CA LYS A 402 1.44 -11.59 -17.14
C LYS A 402 1.11 -13.02 -16.72
N ARG A 403 0.87 -13.22 -15.41
CA ARG A 403 0.58 -14.54 -14.83
C ARG A 403 1.64 -15.59 -15.13
N SER A 404 2.91 -15.22 -15.17
CA SER A 404 4.01 -16.15 -15.38
C SER A 404 4.00 -17.27 -14.33
N GLY A 405 4.59 -18.42 -14.65
CA GLY A 405 4.71 -19.49 -13.67
C GLY A 405 5.50 -19.11 -12.42
N GLU A 406 6.36 -18.10 -12.50
CA GLU A 406 7.09 -17.51 -11.37
C GLU A 406 6.16 -16.68 -10.49
N HIS A 407 5.37 -15.80 -11.07
CA HIS A 407 4.42 -14.96 -10.32
C HIS A 407 3.35 -15.79 -9.62
N LEU A 408 2.82 -16.83 -10.31
CA LEU A 408 1.84 -17.75 -9.71
C LEU A 408 2.43 -18.55 -8.54
N ARG A 409 3.71 -18.97 -8.63
CA ARG A 409 4.39 -19.60 -7.47
C ARG A 409 4.60 -18.64 -6.33
N LEU A 410 4.99 -17.40 -6.64
CA LEU A 410 5.19 -16.35 -5.63
C LEU A 410 3.87 -16.03 -4.90
N SER A 411 2.74 -15.93 -5.60
CA SER A 411 1.42 -15.73 -4.99
C SER A 411 1.07 -16.88 -4.03
N LEU A 412 1.30 -18.14 -4.43
CA LEU A 412 1.09 -19.29 -3.55
C LEU A 412 2.05 -19.29 -2.34
N GLU A 413 3.33 -18.94 -2.53
CA GLU A 413 4.31 -18.81 -1.46
C GLU A 413 3.88 -17.76 -0.45
N SER A 414 3.46 -16.57 -0.93
CA SER A 414 2.95 -15.48 -0.09
C SER A 414 1.72 -15.91 0.72
N ALA A 415 0.78 -16.62 0.09
CA ALA A 415 -0.40 -17.15 0.78
C ALA A 415 -0.03 -18.17 1.88
N ARG A 416 0.93 -19.06 1.62
CA ARG A 416 1.41 -20.07 2.59
C ARG A 416 2.08 -19.45 3.80
N GLU A 417 2.99 -18.49 3.56
CA GLU A 417 3.77 -17.84 4.62
C GLU A 417 2.92 -16.96 5.53
N SER A 418 1.77 -16.48 5.05
CA SER A 418 0.91 -15.57 5.78
C SER A 418 -0.07 -16.24 6.74
N ILE A 419 -0.39 -17.54 6.57
CA ILE A 419 -1.34 -18.24 7.43
C ILE A 419 -0.88 -18.18 8.88
N THR A 420 -1.74 -17.63 9.74
CA THR A 420 -1.46 -17.42 11.16
C THR A 420 -2.30 -18.35 12.03
N LEU A 421 -1.64 -19.13 12.87
CA LEU A 421 -2.31 -20.04 13.82
C LEU A 421 -2.54 -19.31 15.15
N LEU A 422 -3.80 -18.98 15.46
CA LEU A 422 -4.16 -18.25 16.67
C LEU A 422 -4.38 -19.16 17.88
N LYS A 423 -4.87 -20.38 17.65
CA LYS A 423 -5.13 -21.36 18.73
C LYS A 423 -4.96 -22.78 18.22
N ASN A 424 -4.44 -23.67 19.07
CA ASN A 424 -4.29 -25.11 18.75
C ASN A 424 -4.27 -25.96 20.01
N ASP A 425 -5.40 -26.07 20.70
CA ASP A 425 -5.52 -26.85 21.91
C ASP A 425 -5.43 -28.36 21.60
N ALA A 426 -4.74 -29.06 22.48
CA ALA A 426 -4.56 -30.52 22.39
C ALA A 426 -4.04 -31.01 21.01
N HIS A 427 -3.31 -30.16 20.28
CA HIS A 427 -2.80 -30.43 18.92
C HIS A 427 -3.94 -30.89 17.98
N THR A 428 -5.05 -30.14 17.97
CA THR A 428 -6.19 -30.38 17.07
C THR A 428 -5.75 -30.28 15.60
N LEU A 429 -4.86 -29.32 15.29
CA LEU A 429 -4.18 -29.21 14.00
C LEU A 429 -2.72 -29.73 14.11
N PRO A 430 -2.16 -30.30 13.02
CA PRO A 430 -2.83 -30.57 11.73
C PRO A 430 -3.83 -31.72 11.80
N LEU A 431 -4.88 -31.65 10.96
CA LEU A 431 -5.88 -32.69 10.81
C LEU A 431 -5.30 -33.93 10.13
N SER A 432 -5.84 -35.08 10.45
CA SER A 432 -5.45 -36.32 9.78
C SER A 432 -5.92 -36.36 8.33
N LYS A 433 -5.02 -36.65 7.40
CA LYS A 433 -5.35 -36.89 5.98
C LYS A 433 -6.17 -38.14 5.72
N THR A 434 -6.41 -38.96 6.76
CA THR A 434 -7.26 -40.16 6.68
C THR A 434 -8.71 -39.92 7.09
N VAL A 435 -9.07 -38.65 7.34
CA VAL A 435 -10.47 -38.26 7.64
C VAL A 435 -11.40 -38.68 6.51
N GLN A 436 -12.57 -39.26 6.83
CA GLN A 436 -13.48 -39.80 5.83
C GLN A 436 -14.57 -38.81 5.42
N SER A 437 -14.96 -37.91 6.33
CA SER A 437 -16.03 -36.95 6.08
C SER A 437 -15.74 -35.60 6.74
N ILE A 438 -15.87 -34.54 5.96
CA ILE A 438 -15.66 -33.16 6.36
C ILE A 438 -16.93 -32.37 6.07
N ALA A 439 -17.42 -31.61 7.06
CA ALA A 439 -18.41 -30.56 6.85
C ALA A 439 -17.66 -29.22 6.84
N LEU A 440 -17.57 -28.55 5.67
CA LEU A 440 -17.06 -27.22 5.51
C LEU A 440 -18.24 -26.24 5.45
N ILE A 441 -18.38 -25.42 6.47
CA ILE A 441 -19.57 -24.59 6.68
C ILE A 441 -19.18 -23.12 6.85
N GLY A 442 -19.90 -22.24 6.20
CA GLY A 442 -19.76 -20.79 6.33
C GLY A 442 -19.75 -20.04 5.00
N PRO A 443 -19.93 -18.72 5.03
CA PRO A 443 -20.05 -17.89 3.82
C PRO A 443 -18.77 -17.87 2.97
N ASN A 444 -17.62 -18.19 3.58
CA ASN A 444 -16.31 -18.19 2.90
C ASN A 444 -15.87 -19.62 2.47
N ALA A 445 -16.69 -20.63 2.70
CA ALA A 445 -16.37 -22.03 2.41
C ALA A 445 -16.05 -22.31 0.92
N ALA A 446 -16.85 -21.73 0.01
CA ALA A 446 -16.80 -21.99 -1.43
C ALA A 446 -16.44 -20.76 -2.27
N VAL A 447 -15.95 -19.71 -1.65
CA VAL A 447 -15.60 -18.46 -2.32
C VAL A 447 -14.13 -18.12 -2.02
N ALA A 448 -13.38 -17.75 -3.05
CA ALA A 448 -12.06 -17.16 -2.84
C ALA A 448 -12.23 -15.68 -2.53
N ARG A 449 -11.69 -15.23 -1.41
CA ARG A 449 -11.74 -13.85 -0.94
C ARG A 449 -10.43 -13.13 -1.25
N TYR A 450 -10.53 -11.96 -1.91
CA TYR A 450 -9.36 -11.19 -2.30
C TYR A 450 -9.19 -9.89 -1.51
N GLY A 451 -10.29 -9.36 -0.97
CA GLY A 451 -10.34 -8.01 -0.40
C GLY A 451 -10.66 -6.96 -1.44
N ASP A 452 -10.48 -5.70 -1.11
CA ASP A 452 -10.74 -4.56 -1.99
C ASP A 452 -9.63 -4.41 -3.06
N TYR A 453 -9.87 -3.59 -4.07
CA TYR A 453 -8.99 -3.35 -5.24
C TYR A 453 -8.74 -4.55 -6.16
N GLU A 454 -9.35 -5.72 -5.90
CA GLU A 454 -9.31 -6.87 -6.81
C GLU A 454 -10.70 -7.44 -7.07
N ASP A 455 -10.98 -7.79 -8.32
CA ASP A 455 -12.24 -8.44 -8.67
C ASP A 455 -12.16 -9.94 -8.34
N GLU A 456 -13.08 -10.41 -7.50
CA GLU A 456 -13.20 -11.84 -7.18
C GLU A 456 -13.44 -12.73 -8.42
N LYS A 457 -13.62 -12.15 -9.61
CA LYS A 457 -13.68 -12.86 -10.89
C LYS A 457 -12.29 -13.12 -11.50
N ASN A 458 -11.27 -12.41 -11.04
CA ASN A 458 -9.89 -12.56 -11.53
C ASN A 458 -9.20 -13.80 -10.96
N GLY A 459 -8.04 -14.12 -11.50
CA GLY A 459 -7.17 -15.15 -10.97
C GLY A 459 -7.73 -16.58 -11.06
N ARG A 460 -7.19 -17.47 -10.23
CA ARG A 460 -7.59 -18.89 -10.18
C ARG A 460 -8.78 -19.17 -9.28
N ARG A 461 -9.05 -18.30 -8.33
CA ARG A 461 -10.19 -18.36 -7.40
C ARG A 461 -10.30 -19.70 -6.66
N ILE A 462 -9.18 -20.16 -6.12
CA ILE A 462 -9.16 -21.42 -5.37
C ILE A 462 -9.79 -21.17 -3.99
N SER A 463 -11.02 -21.62 -3.80
CA SER A 463 -11.71 -21.58 -2.52
C SER A 463 -11.16 -22.63 -1.52
N ILE A 464 -11.50 -22.49 -0.25
CA ILE A 464 -11.15 -23.50 0.78
C ILE A 464 -11.71 -24.88 0.37
N ALA A 465 -12.92 -24.92 -0.19
CA ALA A 465 -13.54 -26.16 -0.70
C ALA A 465 -12.69 -26.79 -1.82
N ASP A 466 -12.22 -25.98 -2.78
CA ASP A 466 -11.38 -26.47 -3.88
C ASP A 466 -10.03 -27.00 -3.37
N GLY A 467 -9.41 -26.27 -2.44
CA GLY A 467 -8.17 -26.69 -1.80
C GLY A 467 -8.28 -28.03 -1.10
N ILE A 468 -9.31 -28.20 -0.25
CA ILE A 468 -9.58 -29.45 0.47
C ILE A 468 -9.89 -30.58 -0.52
N HIS A 469 -10.74 -30.34 -1.52
CA HIS A 469 -11.09 -31.35 -2.51
C HIS A 469 -9.87 -31.81 -3.31
N THR A 470 -8.99 -30.88 -3.69
CA THR A 470 -7.75 -31.20 -4.40
C THR A 470 -6.79 -32.01 -3.54
N LEU A 471 -6.65 -31.65 -2.26
CA LEU A 471 -5.72 -32.31 -1.34
C LEU A 471 -6.23 -33.69 -0.90
N LEU A 472 -7.55 -33.83 -0.67
CA LEU A 472 -8.19 -35.03 -0.16
C LEU A 472 -9.33 -35.50 -1.07
N PRO A 473 -9.05 -35.95 -2.30
CA PRO A 473 -10.09 -36.30 -3.27
C PRO A 473 -10.94 -37.53 -2.88
N GLN A 474 -10.53 -38.29 -1.86
CA GLN A 474 -11.25 -39.48 -1.36
C GLN A 474 -12.14 -39.14 -0.13
N ALA A 475 -11.96 -38.01 0.53
CA ALA A 475 -12.80 -37.60 1.64
C ALA A 475 -14.15 -37.09 1.11
N ARG A 476 -15.22 -37.45 1.82
CA ARG A 476 -16.53 -36.85 1.53
C ARG A 476 -16.58 -35.44 2.08
N LEU A 477 -16.44 -34.45 1.21
CA LEU A 477 -16.57 -33.02 1.54
C LEU A 477 -18.04 -32.60 1.34
N THR A 478 -18.68 -32.10 2.38
CA THR A 478 -19.99 -31.45 2.32
C THR A 478 -19.77 -29.95 2.55
N VAL A 479 -20.16 -29.13 1.58
CA VAL A 479 -20.02 -27.68 1.64
C VAL A 479 -21.37 -27.03 1.85
N ASP A 480 -21.46 -26.08 2.78
CA ASP A 480 -22.67 -25.37 3.15
C ASP A 480 -22.33 -23.90 3.48
N ASP A 481 -23.08 -22.95 3.00
CA ASP A 481 -22.82 -21.52 3.23
C ASP A 481 -23.22 -21.04 4.65
N GLY A 482 -23.86 -21.90 5.43
CA GLY A 482 -24.31 -21.59 6.79
C GLY A 482 -25.59 -20.73 6.88
N ALA A 483 -26.18 -20.35 5.74
CA ALA A 483 -27.37 -19.51 5.73
C ALA A 483 -28.59 -20.22 6.32
N ASP A 484 -28.78 -21.51 6.03
CA ASP A 484 -29.74 -22.38 6.74
C ASP A 484 -29.04 -23.12 7.90
N VAL A 485 -29.05 -22.51 9.07
CA VAL A 485 -28.43 -23.08 10.27
C VAL A 485 -28.90 -24.52 10.56
N ARG A 486 -30.16 -24.89 10.27
CA ARG A 486 -30.66 -26.24 10.50
C ARG A 486 -30.02 -27.26 9.56
N ALA A 487 -29.85 -26.90 8.28
CA ALA A 487 -29.15 -27.74 7.30
C ALA A 487 -27.67 -27.88 7.70
N ALA A 488 -27.01 -26.78 8.01
CA ALA A 488 -25.61 -26.74 8.46
C ALA A 488 -25.37 -27.66 9.67
N LEU A 489 -26.22 -27.58 10.68
CA LEU A 489 -26.16 -28.48 11.85
C LEU A 489 -26.44 -29.96 11.49
N GLY A 490 -27.27 -30.22 10.48
CA GLY A 490 -27.48 -31.56 9.93
C GLY A 490 -26.19 -32.14 9.36
N HIS A 491 -25.48 -31.35 8.57
CA HIS A 491 -24.17 -31.70 7.99
C HIS A 491 -23.10 -31.87 9.06
N ALA A 492 -23.02 -30.95 10.02
CA ALA A 492 -22.08 -31.04 11.13
C ALA A 492 -22.19 -32.33 11.94
N ARG A 493 -23.40 -32.74 12.29
CA ARG A 493 -23.63 -33.95 13.12
C ARG A 493 -23.17 -35.26 12.49
N VAL A 494 -23.15 -35.36 11.17
CA VAL A 494 -22.77 -36.58 10.44
C VAL A 494 -21.33 -36.60 9.97
N ALA A 495 -20.63 -35.49 10.02
CA ALA A 495 -19.22 -35.39 9.67
C ALA A 495 -18.30 -35.92 10.80
N ASP A 496 -17.09 -36.33 10.44
CA ASP A 496 -16.02 -36.65 11.38
C ASP A 496 -15.44 -35.42 12.01
N ILE A 497 -15.33 -34.34 11.19
CA ILE A 497 -14.83 -33.03 11.59
C ILE A 497 -15.62 -31.91 10.90
N VAL A 498 -15.74 -30.78 11.56
CA VAL A 498 -16.33 -29.57 11.02
C VAL A 498 -15.26 -28.49 10.88
N ILE A 499 -15.17 -27.86 9.70
CA ILE A 499 -14.38 -26.69 9.45
C ILE A 499 -15.35 -25.54 9.21
N LEU A 500 -15.28 -24.50 10.04
CA LEU A 500 -16.07 -23.29 9.88
C LEU A 500 -15.22 -22.24 9.16
N ALA A 501 -15.64 -21.80 7.99
CA ALA A 501 -15.03 -20.74 7.21
C ALA A 501 -15.85 -19.45 7.37
N LEU A 502 -15.48 -18.63 8.34
CA LEU A 502 -16.22 -17.44 8.76
C LEU A 502 -15.39 -16.16 8.55
N GLY A 503 -16.02 -15.02 8.75
CA GLY A 503 -15.36 -13.72 8.67
C GLY A 503 -16.10 -12.72 7.81
N GLU A 504 -15.35 -11.85 7.17
CA GLU A 504 -15.87 -10.78 6.34
C GLU A 504 -15.90 -11.16 4.85
N TYR A 505 -16.48 -10.28 4.04
CA TYR A 505 -16.55 -10.42 2.59
C TYR A 505 -16.53 -9.04 1.94
N GLN A 506 -16.21 -8.98 0.66
CA GLN A 506 -16.29 -7.76 -0.13
C GLN A 506 -17.69 -7.13 -0.01
N GLY A 507 -17.74 -5.82 0.26
CA GLY A 507 -18.98 -5.08 0.54
C GLY A 507 -19.26 -4.85 2.03
N ILE A 508 -18.42 -5.37 2.94
CA ILE A 508 -18.37 -4.98 4.36
C ILE A 508 -16.93 -4.76 4.86
N SER A 509 -15.95 -4.94 4.00
CA SER A 509 -14.53 -4.59 4.15
C SER A 509 -14.09 -3.82 2.90
N GLY A 510 -13.12 -2.95 3.00
CA GLY A 510 -12.63 -2.08 1.96
C GLY A 510 -12.98 -0.60 2.18
N GLU A 511 -12.68 0.25 1.21
CA GLU A 511 -12.90 1.69 1.29
C GLU A 511 -14.37 2.05 1.51
N SER A 512 -14.63 2.88 2.53
CA SER A 512 -15.97 3.31 2.96
C SER A 512 -16.88 2.19 3.51
N PHE A 513 -16.34 0.99 3.77
CA PHE A 513 -17.04 -0.09 4.44
C PHE A 513 -16.65 -0.17 5.92
N ASP A 514 -16.75 0.94 6.62
CA ASP A 514 -16.46 1.08 8.05
C ASP A 514 -17.51 0.37 8.90
N ARG A 515 -17.10 -0.22 10.02
CA ARG A 515 -18.00 -0.99 10.89
C ARG A 515 -18.04 -0.45 12.31
N GLN A 516 -19.21 -0.36 12.92
CA GLN A 516 -19.38 -0.03 14.34
C GLN A 516 -18.98 -1.17 15.26
N SER A 517 -19.18 -2.43 14.82
CA SER A 517 -18.83 -3.65 15.55
C SER A 517 -17.72 -4.40 14.80
N LEU A 518 -16.84 -5.02 15.57
CA LEU A 518 -15.83 -5.95 15.08
C LEU A 518 -16.24 -7.42 15.31
N ASP A 519 -17.48 -7.70 15.72
CA ASP A 519 -17.98 -9.06 15.88
C ASP A 519 -18.12 -9.77 14.53
N LEU A 520 -18.18 -11.08 14.56
CA LEU A 520 -18.49 -11.88 13.38
C LEU A 520 -19.77 -11.38 12.69
N PRO A 521 -19.77 -11.15 11.37
CA PRO A 521 -20.92 -10.56 10.69
C PRO A 521 -22.18 -11.42 10.73
N GLY A 522 -23.34 -10.76 10.84
CA GLY A 522 -24.64 -11.41 10.73
C GLY A 522 -24.91 -12.44 11.81
N ASN A 523 -25.21 -13.68 11.42
CA ASN A 523 -25.50 -14.78 12.34
C ASN A 523 -24.34 -15.76 12.54
N GLN A 524 -23.13 -15.38 12.15
CA GLN A 524 -21.98 -16.30 12.12
C GLN A 524 -21.58 -16.76 13.54
N GLU A 525 -21.63 -15.89 14.54
CA GLU A 525 -21.34 -16.28 15.93
C GLU A 525 -22.37 -17.29 16.46
N GLN A 526 -23.66 -17.05 16.19
CA GLN A 526 -24.70 -17.99 16.56
C GLN A 526 -24.54 -19.37 15.87
N LEU A 527 -24.14 -19.35 14.58
CA LEU A 527 -23.83 -20.58 13.83
C LEU A 527 -22.67 -21.32 14.49
N LEU A 528 -21.58 -20.60 14.80
CA LEU A 528 -20.39 -21.15 15.46
C LEU A 528 -20.75 -21.83 16.80
N GLU A 529 -21.50 -21.14 17.69
CA GLU A 529 -21.93 -21.66 18.98
C GLU A 529 -22.75 -22.94 18.85
N GLN A 530 -23.70 -22.95 17.90
CA GLN A 530 -24.55 -24.12 17.68
C GLN A 530 -23.79 -25.30 17.07
N VAL A 531 -22.81 -25.03 16.20
CA VAL A 531 -21.95 -26.09 15.64
C VAL A 531 -21.06 -26.67 16.72
N VAL A 532 -20.42 -25.87 17.56
CA VAL A 532 -19.63 -26.34 18.71
C VAL A 532 -20.49 -27.18 19.68
N ALA A 533 -21.74 -26.76 19.93
CA ALA A 533 -22.67 -27.48 20.77
C ALA A 533 -23.05 -28.87 20.21
N THR A 534 -22.76 -29.22 18.96
CA THR A 534 -22.94 -30.60 18.43
C THR A 534 -21.97 -31.60 19.04
N GLY A 535 -20.89 -31.12 19.69
CA GLY A 535 -19.85 -31.97 20.29
C GLY A 535 -18.87 -32.57 19.26
N LYS A 536 -18.93 -32.16 18.01
CA LYS A 536 -17.98 -32.58 16.98
C LYS A 536 -16.66 -31.82 17.13
N PRO A 537 -15.52 -32.36 16.66
CA PRO A 537 -14.30 -31.57 16.50
C PRO A 537 -14.54 -30.40 15.54
N VAL A 538 -14.19 -29.19 15.95
CA VAL A 538 -14.39 -27.95 15.17
C VAL A 538 -13.05 -27.26 14.97
N VAL A 539 -12.80 -26.77 13.75
CA VAL A 539 -11.73 -25.83 13.42
C VAL A 539 -12.38 -24.58 12.84
N LEU A 540 -11.97 -23.41 13.32
CA LEU A 540 -12.38 -22.12 12.77
C LEU A 540 -11.27 -21.59 11.85
N VAL A 541 -11.64 -21.25 10.63
CA VAL A 541 -10.83 -20.50 9.67
C VAL A 541 -11.49 -19.14 9.51
N LEU A 542 -10.73 -18.09 9.74
CA LEU A 542 -11.15 -16.69 9.58
C LEU A 542 -10.59 -16.13 8.28
N GLU A 543 -11.46 -15.50 7.49
CA GLU A 543 -11.10 -14.68 6.34
C GLU A 543 -11.75 -13.31 6.52
N ASN A 544 -10.96 -12.27 6.74
CA ASN A 544 -11.42 -10.92 7.07
C ASN A 544 -10.35 -9.87 6.77
N GLY A 545 -10.77 -8.62 6.61
CA GLY A 545 -9.87 -7.51 6.31
C GLY A 545 -9.38 -6.75 7.54
N ARG A 546 -9.89 -7.07 8.74
CA ARG A 546 -9.59 -6.39 10.01
C ARG A 546 -9.69 -7.35 11.18
N PRO A 547 -9.04 -7.10 12.34
CA PRO A 547 -9.18 -7.95 13.51
C PRO A 547 -10.63 -8.00 14.02
N LEU A 548 -11.12 -9.19 14.33
CA LEU A 548 -12.47 -9.41 14.83
C LEU A 548 -12.46 -9.61 16.34
N THR A 549 -13.55 -9.17 17.02
CA THR A 549 -13.80 -9.49 18.44
C THR A 549 -14.43 -10.88 18.54
N ILE A 550 -13.60 -11.88 18.86
CA ILE A 550 -14.00 -13.29 18.92
C ILE A 550 -13.69 -13.96 20.28
N PRO A 551 -14.00 -13.32 21.42
CA PRO A 551 -13.62 -13.87 22.74
C PRO A 551 -14.27 -15.22 23.01
N TRP A 552 -15.52 -15.43 22.58
CA TRP A 552 -16.21 -16.70 22.74
C TRP A 552 -15.51 -17.83 21.94
N ALA A 553 -15.15 -17.57 20.68
CA ALA A 553 -14.42 -18.53 19.86
C ALA A 553 -13.05 -18.86 20.46
N ALA A 554 -12.32 -17.85 20.93
CA ALA A 554 -11.02 -18.03 21.58
C ALA A 554 -11.10 -18.91 22.85
N GLU A 555 -12.23 -18.92 23.56
CA GLU A 555 -12.44 -19.78 24.71
C GLU A 555 -12.89 -21.20 24.31
N HIS A 556 -13.83 -21.35 23.37
CA HIS A 556 -14.57 -22.60 23.14
C HIS A 556 -14.12 -23.41 21.92
N VAL A 557 -13.49 -22.80 20.92
CA VAL A 557 -13.00 -23.47 19.71
C VAL A 557 -11.57 -23.99 19.94
N PRO A 558 -11.28 -25.28 19.69
CA PRO A 558 -9.95 -25.82 19.99
C PRO A 558 -8.85 -25.38 19.03
N ALA A 559 -9.18 -25.00 17.78
CA ALA A 559 -8.19 -24.53 16.80
C ALA A 559 -8.76 -23.39 15.94
N ILE A 560 -7.96 -22.33 15.78
CA ILE A 560 -8.33 -21.13 15.02
C ILE A 560 -7.16 -20.75 14.11
N LEU A 561 -7.43 -20.65 12.81
CA LEU A 561 -6.54 -20.10 11.79
C LEU A 561 -7.06 -18.73 11.35
N GLU A 562 -6.17 -17.76 11.23
CA GLU A 562 -6.41 -16.48 10.57
C GLU A 562 -5.73 -16.51 9.20
N ALA A 563 -6.51 -16.33 8.16
CA ALA A 563 -6.04 -16.35 6.78
C ALA A 563 -6.14 -14.99 6.10
N TRP A 564 -6.81 -14.00 6.71
CA TRP A 564 -7.07 -12.69 6.10
C TRP A 564 -7.69 -12.86 4.69
N TYR A 565 -7.18 -12.12 3.68
CA TYR A 565 -7.54 -12.29 2.27
C TYR A 565 -6.33 -12.81 1.48
N PRO A 566 -6.15 -14.12 1.37
CA PRO A 566 -4.88 -14.74 0.96
C PRO A 566 -4.69 -14.86 -0.57
N GLY A 567 -5.47 -14.11 -1.39
CA GLY A 567 -5.33 -14.06 -2.84
C GLY A 567 -5.79 -15.34 -3.56
N GLU A 568 -5.40 -15.46 -4.84
CA GLU A 568 -5.95 -16.49 -5.75
C GLU A 568 -5.66 -17.95 -5.37
N PHE A 569 -4.67 -18.18 -4.50
CA PHE A 569 -4.30 -19.49 -4.00
C PHE A 569 -4.71 -19.72 -2.53
N GLY A 570 -5.50 -18.83 -1.96
CA GLY A 570 -5.83 -18.84 -0.54
C GLY A 570 -6.38 -20.15 -0.05
N GLY A 571 -7.39 -20.69 -0.72
CA GLY A 571 -7.98 -21.98 -0.32
C GLY A 571 -7.01 -23.16 -0.39
N GLN A 572 -6.03 -23.14 -1.31
CA GLN A 572 -4.95 -24.12 -1.33
C GLN A 572 -4.06 -23.98 -0.10
N ALA A 573 -3.60 -22.78 0.22
CA ALA A 573 -2.73 -22.52 1.36
C ALA A 573 -3.41 -22.89 2.69
N VAL A 574 -4.69 -22.53 2.83
CA VAL A 574 -5.51 -22.91 4.00
C VAL A 574 -5.65 -24.43 4.12
N ALA A 575 -5.96 -25.14 3.02
CA ALA A 575 -6.06 -26.60 3.04
C ALA A 575 -4.72 -27.25 3.42
N GLU A 576 -3.60 -26.80 2.85
CA GLU A 576 -2.27 -27.31 3.18
C GLU A 576 -1.91 -27.06 4.65
N ALA A 577 -2.27 -25.91 5.21
CA ALA A 577 -2.10 -25.63 6.63
C ALA A 577 -2.97 -26.53 7.50
N LEU A 578 -4.27 -26.67 7.18
CA LEU A 578 -5.20 -27.52 7.93
C LEU A 578 -4.71 -28.97 8.03
N PHE A 579 -4.09 -29.51 6.97
CA PHE A 579 -3.69 -30.92 6.89
C PHE A 579 -2.16 -31.14 7.00
N GLY A 580 -1.40 -30.11 7.35
CA GLY A 580 0.01 -30.20 7.74
C GLY A 580 1.03 -30.30 6.61
N ASP A 581 0.65 -29.98 5.37
CA ASP A 581 1.64 -29.80 4.28
C ASP A 581 2.39 -28.47 4.42
N VAL A 582 1.76 -27.49 5.07
CA VAL A 582 2.36 -26.23 5.49
C VAL A 582 2.24 -26.12 7.00
N ASN A 583 3.33 -25.81 7.66
CA ASN A 583 3.33 -25.44 9.07
C ASN A 583 3.13 -23.91 9.17
N PRO A 584 2.02 -23.44 9.80
CA PRO A 584 1.78 -22.00 9.93
C PRO A 584 2.96 -21.26 10.54
N GLY A 585 3.41 -20.20 9.88
CA GLY A 585 4.54 -19.35 10.30
C GLY A 585 4.21 -17.85 10.25
N GLY A 586 2.97 -17.50 9.88
CA GLY A 586 2.49 -16.13 9.91
C GLY A 586 2.35 -15.58 11.32
N LYS A 587 2.49 -14.25 11.48
CA LYS A 587 2.30 -13.54 12.74
C LYS A 587 1.38 -12.35 12.54
N LEU A 588 0.54 -12.05 13.55
CA LEU A 588 -0.34 -10.89 13.52
C LEU A 588 0.44 -9.58 13.39
N THR A 589 -0.01 -8.69 12.53
CA THR A 589 0.52 -7.35 12.32
C THR A 589 -0.36 -6.27 12.95
N ILE A 590 -1.47 -6.69 13.53
CA ILE A 590 -2.42 -5.84 14.23
C ILE A 590 -3.01 -6.62 15.42
N THR A 591 -3.22 -5.93 16.51
CA THR A 591 -3.80 -6.46 17.74
C THR A 591 -5.26 -6.86 17.57
N PHE A 592 -5.66 -8.02 18.06
CA PHE A 592 -7.05 -8.42 18.19
C PHE A 592 -7.60 -7.96 19.54
N PRO A 593 -8.56 -7.03 19.58
CA PRO A 593 -9.21 -6.61 20.82
C PRO A 593 -10.24 -7.64 21.31
N ARG A 594 -10.56 -7.64 22.61
CA ARG A 594 -11.63 -8.48 23.13
C ARG A 594 -13.01 -7.90 22.85
N THR A 595 -13.10 -6.59 22.83
CA THR A 595 -14.32 -5.83 22.56
C THR A 595 -14.00 -4.51 21.91
N VAL A 596 -14.94 -3.94 21.15
CA VAL A 596 -14.85 -2.58 20.60
C VAL A 596 -14.63 -1.52 21.68
N GLY A 597 -15.09 -1.77 22.92
CA GLY A 597 -14.90 -0.85 24.05
C GLY A 597 -13.44 -0.67 24.50
N GLN A 598 -12.50 -1.50 24.02
CA GLN A 598 -11.07 -1.34 24.29
C GLN A 598 -10.39 -0.33 23.37
N LEU A 599 -11.00 -0.01 22.23
CA LEU A 599 -10.39 0.85 21.21
C LEU A 599 -10.20 2.29 21.70
N PRO A 600 -9.08 2.93 21.32
CA PRO A 600 -7.98 2.39 20.53
C PRO A 600 -7.11 1.41 21.34
N ASP A 601 -6.83 0.23 20.77
CA ASP A 601 -6.00 -0.81 21.38
C ASP A 601 -4.93 -1.30 20.41
N PHE A 602 -3.67 -1.02 20.73
CA PHE A 602 -2.48 -1.40 19.96
C PHE A 602 -1.33 -1.71 20.93
N TYR A 603 -0.37 -2.53 20.51
CA TYR A 603 0.64 -3.09 21.42
C TYR A 603 1.58 -2.05 22.03
N ASN A 604 1.92 -0.99 21.30
CA ASN A 604 2.91 0.03 21.69
C ASN A 604 2.31 1.27 22.36
N PHE A 605 1.29 1.08 23.19
CA PHE A 605 0.70 2.16 23.95
C PHE A 605 1.61 2.64 25.10
N HIS A 606 1.30 3.81 25.65
CA HIS A 606 2.09 4.43 26.69
C HIS A 606 1.88 3.82 28.08
N PRO A 607 2.93 3.76 28.95
CA PRO A 607 2.91 3.05 30.23
C PRO A 607 1.99 3.66 31.30
N SER A 608 1.52 4.90 31.13
CA SER A 608 0.55 5.55 32.04
C SER A 608 -0.75 4.78 32.21
N LYS A 609 -1.01 3.87 31.34
CA LYS A 609 -2.16 2.98 31.28
C LYS A 609 -2.07 1.84 32.31
N THR A 610 -2.28 2.13 33.58
CA THR A 610 -2.16 1.16 34.66
C THR A 610 -3.51 0.64 35.19
N THR A 611 -4.61 1.34 34.91
CA THR A 611 -5.95 0.98 35.37
C THR A 611 -6.57 -0.07 34.46
N LYS A 612 -7.49 -0.87 34.98
CA LYS A 612 -8.28 -1.86 34.25
C LYS A 612 -9.75 -1.45 34.22
N TYR A 613 -10.47 -2.01 33.28
CA TYR A 613 -11.92 -1.84 33.23
C TYR A 613 -12.59 -2.43 34.49
N VAL A 614 -13.73 -1.86 34.90
CA VAL A 614 -14.53 -2.38 36.03
C VAL A 614 -15.22 -3.70 35.66
N ASP A 615 -15.57 -3.83 34.39
CA ASP A 615 -16.44 -4.85 33.82
C ASP A 615 -15.74 -5.78 32.81
N GLY A 616 -14.43 -5.65 32.65
CA GLY A 616 -13.69 -6.45 31.67
C GLY A 616 -12.19 -6.53 31.89
N ASP A 617 -11.59 -7.50 31.24
CA ASP A 617 -10.14 -7.62 31.14
C ASP A 617 -9.61 -6.59 30.12
N ARG A 618 -8.46 -6.02 30.44
CA ARG A 618 -7.74 -5.11 29.57
C ARG A 618 -6.79 -5.84 28.62
N ALA A 619 -6.42 -7.08 28.92
CA ALA A 619 -5.52 -7.84 28.07
C ALA A 619 -6.11 -8.00 26.67
N GLN A 620 -5.25 -7.86 25.68
CA GLN A 620 -5.59 -8.10 24.27
C GLN A 620 -6.06 -9.53 24.10
N LEU A 621 -6.91 -9.80 23.12
CA LEU A 621 -7.33 -11.17 22.81
C LEU A 621 -6.17 -11.94 22.19
N PHE A 622 -5.58 -11.37 21.13
CA PHE A 622 -4.31 -11.83 20.56
C PHE A 622 -3.43 -10.61 20.32
N PRO A 623 -2.18 -10.60 20.84
CA PRO A 623 -1.32 -9.45 20.76
C PRO A 623 -0.62 -9.33 19.40
N PHE A 624 -0.11 -8.16 19.09
CA PHE A 624 0.78 -7.92 17.95
C PHE A 624 1.97 -8.87 17.93
N GLY A 625 2.33 -9.35 16.76
CA GLY A 625 3.42 -10.30 16.56
C GLY A 625 3.08 -11.74 16.92
N PHE A 626 1.89 -12.02 17.44
CA PHE A 626 1.48 -13.36 17.87
C PHE A 626 1.15 -14.28 16.69
N GLY A 627 1.51 -15.54 16.83
CA GLY A 627 1.15 -16.65 15.95
C GLY A 627 1.84 -17.92 16.46
N LEU A 628 1.11 -19.02 16.50
CA LEU A 628 1.59 -20.35 16.89
C LEU A 628 2.14 -21.10 15.66
N SER A 629 2.78 -22.23 15.94
CA SER A 629 3.29 -23.17 14.94
C SER A 629 2.95 -24.60 15.36
N TYR A 630 3.08 -25.56 14.45
CA TYR A 630 2.99 -26.99 14.78
C TYR A 630 4.27 -27.49 15.50
N THR A 631 5.29 -26.63 15.59
CA THR A 631 6.47 -26.84 16.42
C THR A 631 6.54 -25.82 17.54
N THR A 632 7.61 -25.84 18.33
CA THR A 632 7.84 -24.89 19.43
C THR A 632 9.22 -24.27 19.30
N PHE A 633 9.32 -23.00 19.66
CA PHE A 633 10.59 -22.26 19.64
C PHE A 633 10.95 -21.76 21.03
N ALA A 634 12.23 -21.65 21.30
CA ALA A 634 12.77 -21.10 22.54
C ALA A 634 13.85 -20.06 22.25
N TYR A 635 13.84 -19.01 23.07
CA TYR A 635 14.78 -17.91 22.99
C TYR A 635 15.74 -17.94 24.18
N SER A 636 17.02 -17.69 23.94
CA SER A 636 18.04 -17.68 24.99
C SER A 636 19.24 -16.80 24.60
N GLY A 637 20.10 -16.50 25.54
CA GLY A 637 21.37 -15.84 25.27
C GLY A 637 21.26 -14.44 24.69
N LEU A 638 20.24 -13.65 25.06
CA LEU A 638 20.11 -12.26 24.63
C LEU A 638 21.25 -11.42 25.19
N VAL A 639 22.08 -10.87 24.33
CA VAL A 639 23.25 -10.07 24.69
C VAL A 639 23.33 -8.81 23.86
N VAL A 640 23.51 -7.67 24.52
CA VAL A 640 23.88 -6.41 23.87
C VAL A 640 25.39 -6.37 23.73
N GLN A 641 25.90 -6.42 22.51
CA GLN A 641 27.31 -6.48 22.19
C GLN A 641 28.01 -5.13 22.22
N THR A 642 27.24 -4.03 22.18
CA THR A 642 27.74 -2.66 22.31
C THR A 642 27.36 -2.11 23.69
N PRO A 643 28.08 -2.48 24.78
CA PRO A 643 27.61 -2.21 26.15
C PRO A 643 27.62 -0.73 26.56
N LYS A 644 28.27 0.12 25.77
CA LYS A 644 28.33 1.58 26.00
C LYS A 644 28.24 2.34 24.69
N PRO A 645 27.09 2.25 23.96
CA PRO A 645 26.91 3.02 22.75
C PRO A 645 26.96 4.52 23.09
N ASP A 646 27.53 5.31 22.20
CA ASP A 646 27.58 6.77 22.34
C ASP A 646 26.38 7.47 21.67
N GLY A 647 25.43 6.67 21.15
CA GLY A 647 24.26 7.15 20.45
C GLY A 647 24.51 7.57 19.00
N ARG A 648 25.72 7.32 18.46
CA ARG A 648 26.10 7.64 17.07
C ARG A 648 26.21 6.39 16.20
N ASP A 649 26.61 5.27 16.80
CA ASP A 649 26.78 3.98 16.13
C ASP A 649 25.61 3.04 16.43
N ASP A 650 25.42 2.06 15.55
CA ASP A 650 24.43 1.00 15.74
C ASP A 650 24.71 0.20 17.02
N VAL A 651 23.63 -0.19 17.71
CA VAL A 651 23.70 -1.10 18.85
C VAL A 651 23.46 -2.53 18.35
N ALA A 652 24.51 -3.36 18.41
CA ALA A 652 24.40 -4.76 18.06
C ALA A 652 23.79 -5.58 19.21
N VAL A 653 22.79 -6.39 18.90
CA VAL A 653 22.10 -7.27 19.86
C VAL A 653 22.03 -8.66 19.26
N THR A 654 22.40 -9.69 20.02
CA THR A 654 22.31 -11.09 19.59
C THR A 654 21.38 -11.88 20.48
N VAL A 655 20.64 -12.83 19.88
CA VAL A 655 19.79 -13.78 20.57
C VAL A 655 19.89 -15.15 19.90
N GLU A 656 19.89 -16.23 20.67
CA GLU A 656 19.77 -17.59 20.15
C GLU A 656 18.30 -18.00 20.07
N VAL A 657 17.85 -18.44 18.90
CA VAL A 657 16.53 -19.02 18.65
C VAL A 657 16.71 -20.51 18.35
N SER A 658 15.91 -21.36 18.95
CA SER A 658 15.98 -22.82 18.75
C SER A 658 14.59 -23.42 18.50
N ASN A 659 14.50 -24.33 17.53
CA ASN A 659 13.34 -25.19 17.37
C ASN A 659 13.42 -26.34 18.37
N THR A 660 12.53 -26.33 19.36
CA THR A 660 12.49 -27.32 20.45
C THR A 660 11.47 -28.43 20.20
N GLY A 661 10.72 -28.34 19.10
CA GLY A 661 9.69 -29.32 18.72
C GLY A 661 10.22 -30.40 17.78
N LYS A 662 9.30 -31.04 17.06
CA LYS A 662 9.57 -32.26 16.27
C LYS A 662 9.46 -32.08 14.77
N VAL A 663 8.97 -30.94 14.32
CA VAL A 663 8.79 -30.62 12.89
C VAL A 663 9.53 -29.31 12.57
N ALA A 664 9.95 -29.17 11.33
CA ALA A 664 10.52 -27.92 10.86
C ALA A 664 9.44 -26.82 10.85
N GLY A 665 9.86 -25.58 11.03
CA GLY A 665 8.93 -24.47 10.99
C GLY A 665 9.65 -23.13 10.94
N ASP A 666 8.85 -22.13 10.59
CA ASP A 666 9.31 -20.75 10.55
C ASP A 666 8.97 -20.04 11.87
N GLU A 667 9.92 -19.27 12.34
CA GLU A 667 9.77 -18.37 13.47
C GLU A 667 10.19 -16.97 13.07
N ILE A 668 9.50 -15.97 13.62
CA ILE A 668 9.84 -14.57 13.44
C ILE A 668 10.41 -14.05 14.76
N ALA A 669 11.73 -13.92 14.78
CA ALA A 669 12.43 -13.35 15.91
C ALA A 669 12.21 -11.84 15.93
N GLN A 670 11.63 -11.31 16.99
CA GLN A 670 11.26 -9.92 17.14
C GLN A 670 12.06 -9.27 18.26
N LEU A 671 12.58 -8.06 18.03
CA LEU A 671 13.29 -7.27 19.02
C LEU A 671 12.55 -5.98 19.31
N TYR A 672 12.24 -5.75 20.57
CA TYR A 672 11.55 -4.57 21.06
C TYR A 672 12.48 -3.73 21.95
N LEU A 673 12.27 -2.42 21.93
CA LEU A 673 13.06 -1.45 22.69
C LEU A 673 12.16 -0.66 23.63
N HIS A 674 12.69 -0.36 24.84
CA HIS A 674 12.12 0.59 25.77
C HIS A 674 13.24 1.51 26.29
N HIS A 675 12.98 2.81 26.35
CA HIS A 675 13.85 3.78 26.99
C HIS A 675 13.41 3.93 28.45
N ASP A 676 14.19 3.41 29.41
CA ASP A 676 13.77 3.29 30.81
C ASP A 676 13.41 4.63 31.45
N VAL A 677 14.10 5.72 31.05
CA VAL A 677 13.82 7.10 31.49
C VAL A 677 14.10 8.08 30.36
N SER A 678 13.06 8.69 29.81
CA SER A 678 13.13 9.66 28.72
C SER A 678 12.59 11.02 29.14
N SER A 679 12.97 12.10 28.42
CA SER A 679 12.42 13.44 28.63
C SER A 679 10.95 13.58 28.19
N VAL A 680 10.44 12.60 27.44
CA VAL A 680 9.06 12.48 26.98
C VAL A 680 8.57 11.06 27.24
N GLU A 681 7.27 10.88 27.36
CA GLU A 681 6.70 9.54 27.46
C GLU A 681 6.95 8.74 26.17
N VAL A 682 7.38 7.50 26.33
CA VAL A 682 7.65 6.55 25.23
C VAL A 682 6.88 5.26 25.46
N PRO A 683 6.60 4.47 24.43
CA PRO A 683 5.92 3.17 24.57
C PRO A 683 6.68 2.22 25.50
N ASP A 684 5.94 1.35 26.19
CA ASP A 684 6.53 0.23 26.95
C ASP A 684 7.40 -0.66 26.07
N ARG A 685 7.02 -0.80 24.82
CA ARG A 685 7.74 -1.56 23.81
C ARG A 685 7.51 -0.95 22.44
N ALA A 686 8.58 -0.78 21.68
CA ALA A 686 8.53 -0.41 20.27
C ALA A 686 9.34 -1.44 19.48
N LEU A 687 8.77 -2.02 18.43
CA LEU A 687 9.50 -2.91 17.53
C LEU A 687 10.65 -2.14 16.86
N VAL A 688 11.86 -2.72 16.90
CA VAL A 688 13.05 -2.08 16.31
C VAL A 688 13.80 -2.99 15.33
N ALA A 689 13.56 -4.31 15.39
CA ALA A 689 14.10 -5.26 14.44
C ALA A 689 13.28 -6.56 14.44
N PHE A 690 13.33 -7.28 13.33
CA PHE A 690 12.78 -8.63 13.22
C PHE A 690 13.53 -9.41 12.15
N GLU A 691 13.46 -10.76 12.24
CA GLU A 691 14.01 -11.67 11.24
C GLU A 691 13.18 -12.95 11.16
N ARG A 692 12.80 -13.35 9.95
CA ARG A 692 12.13 -14.63 9.69
C ARG A 692 13.18 -15.73 9.53
N LEU A 693 13.00 -16.83 10.26
CA LEU A 693 13.94 -17.95 10.34
C LEU A 693 13.21 -19.25 10.01
N HIS A 694 13.75 -20.05 9.10
CA HIS A 694 13.37 -21.46 8.96
C HIS A 694 14.31 -22.32 9.80
N LEU A 695 13.78 -23.14 10.71
CA LEU A 695 14.54 -23.98 11.65
C LEU A 695 14.08 -25.44 11.61
N GLU A 696 15.03 -26.31 11.36
CA GLU A 696 14.83 -27.77 11.49
C GLU A 696 14.66 -28.20 12.97
N PRO A 697 14.04 -29.36 13.26
CA PRO A 697 13.92 -29.87 14.61
C PRO A 697 15.28 -29.95 15.33
N GLY A 698 15.41 -29.27 16.47
CA GLY A 698 16.63 -29.17 17.25
C GLY A 698 17.67 -28.18 16.72
N GLU A 699 17.41 -27.53 15.59
CA GLU A 699 18.31 -26.48 15.07
C GLU A 699 18.29 -25.26 15.97
N LYS A 700 19.46 -24.64 16.09
CA LYS A 700 19.70 -23.39 16.80
C LYS A 700 20.33 -22.39 15.86
N ARG A 701 19.90 -21.15 15.93
CA ARG A 701 20.45 -20.05 15.15
C ARG A 701 20.65 -18.82 16.02
N THR A 702 21.81 -18.20 15.89
CA THR A 702 22.06 -16.89 16.50
C THR A 702 21.63 -15.82 15.51
N VAL A 703 20.71 -14.97 15.94
CA VAL A 703 20.25 -13.79 15.21
C VAL A 703 21.02 -12.58 15.71
N GLU A 704 21.51 -11.75 14.79
CA GLU A 704 22.15 -10.47 15.09
C GLU A 704 21.27 -9.34 14.61
N PHE A 705 20.76 -8.57 15.54
CA PHE A 705 20.01 -7.35 15.27
C PHE A 705 20.88 -6.11 15.40
N ARG A 706 20.54 -5.07 14.64
CA ARG A 706 21.18 -3.74 14.71
C ARG A 706 20.13 -2.67 14.95
N ILE A 707 20.24 -1.97 16.07
CA ILE A 707 19.39 -0.83 16.42
C ILE A 707 20.12 0.42 15.95
N LYS A 708 19.57 1.10 14.95
CA LYS A 708 20.13 2.34 14.41
C LYS A 708 19.95 3.50 15.41
N PRO A 709 20.81 4.53 15.40
CA PRO A 709 20.64 5.74 16.23
C PRO A 709 19.26 6.41 16.07
N SER A 710 18.70 6.41 14.89
CA SER A 710 17.36 6.93 14.62
C SER A 710 16.24 6.21 15.37
N GLN A 711 16.44 4.94 15.74
CA GLN A 711 15.50 4.14 16.52
C GLN A 711 15.65 4.37 18.04
N LEU A 712 16.79 4.89 18.48
CA LEU A 712 17.03 5.32 19.85
C LEU A 712 16.52 6.76 20.09
N ALA A 713 16.32 7.54 19.03
CA ALA A 713 15.95 8.94 19.11
C ALA A 713 14.47 9.12 19.46
N VAL A 714 14.20 10.12 20.29
CA VAL A 714 12.86 10.59 20.61
C VAL A 714 12.63 12.00 20.06
N TRP A 715 11.39 12.34 19.71
CA TRP A 715 11.01 13.71 19.41
C TRP A 715 10.89 14.48 20.73
N SER A 716 11.94 15.21 21.07
CA SER A 716 12.13 15.80 22.38
C SER A 716 11.14 16.95 22.66
N ILE A 717 11.13 17.46 23.90
CA ILE A 717 10.35 18.66 24.28
C ILE A 717 10.83 19.94 23.58
N ARG A 718 11.98 19.88 22.88
CA ARG A 718 12.53 20.99 22.10
C ARG A 718 12.17 20.91 20.62
N HIS A 719 11.30 19.98 20.23
CA HIS A 719 10.91 19.76 18.84
C HIS A 719 12.12 19.42 17.94
N GLU A 720 12.95 18.49 18.40
CA GLU A 720 14.10 17.95 17.66
C GLU A 720 14.25 16.44 17.91
N TRP A 721 14.72 15.70 16.93
CA TRP A 721 15.12 14.32 17.11
C TRP A 721 16.40 14.25 17.95
N LYS A 722 16.36 13.48 19.03
CA LYS A 722 17.48 13.37 19.95
C LYS A 722 17.63 11.96 20.50
N VAL A 723 18.83 11.42 20.43
CA VAL A 723 19.23 10.26 21.22
C VAL A 723 19.57 10.74 22.62
N GLU A 724 18.86 10.25 23.62
CA GLU A 724 19.07 10.65 25.00
C GLU A 724 19.99 9.67 25.72
N ALA A 725 20.86 10.21 26.58
CA ALA A 725 21.67 9.40 27.47
C ALA A 725 20.77 8.77 28.54
N GLY A 726 21.03 7.51 28.84
CA GLY A 726 20.21 6.80 29.83
C GLY A 726 20.26 5.29 29.68
N SER A 727 19.43 4.62 30.43
CA SER A 727 19.25 3.17 30.38
C SER A 727 18.16 2.80 29.40
N TYR A 728 18.43 1.77 28.61
CA TYR A 728 17.50 1.17 27.64
C TYR A 728 17.36 -0.32 27.93
N THR A 729 16.17 -0.84 27.72
CA THR A 729 15.86 -2.25 27.82
C THR A 729 15.45 -2.80 26.48
N VAL A 730 16.07 -3.89 26.03
CA VAL A 730 15.63 -4.65 24.85
C VAL A 730 14.94 -5.92 25.30
N TYR A 731 13.92 -6.33 24.52
CA TYR A 731 13.16 -7.56 24.72
C TYR A 731 13.20 -8.37 23.42
N ALA A 732 13.43 -9.68 23.50
CA ALA A 732 13.43 -10.57 22.35
C ALA A 732 12.48 -11.75 22.53
N GLY A 733 11.72 -12.09 21.47
CA GLY A 733 10.77 -13.20 21.47
C GLY A 733 9.94 -13.24 20.19
N GLY A 734 8.90 -14.05 20.18
CA GLY A 734 8.02 -14.27 19.03
C GLY A 734 6.74 -13.40 19.02
N SER A 735 6.62 -12.40 19.90
CA SER A 735 5.51 -11.46 19.93
C SER A 735 5.84 -10.24 20.79
N SER A 736 4.94 -9.24 20.81
CA SER A 736 5.05 -8.06 21.68
C SER A 736 5.04 -8.39 23.19
N LEU A 737 4.65 -9.61 23.58
CA LEU A 737 4.72 -10.11 24.96
C LEU A 737 6.05 -10.73 25.33
N ALA A 738 7.10 -10.63 24.48
CA ALA A 738 8.43 -11.13 24.76
C ALA A 738 8.93 -10.70 26.14
N ASP A 739 9.50 -11.62 26.92
CA ASP A 739 9.97 -11.40 28.30
C ASP A 739 11.48 -11.59 28.49
N LEU A 740 12.16 -12.22 27.52
CA LEU A 740 13.62 -12.30 27.52
C LEU A 740 14.21 -10.91 27.30
N LYS A 741 14.96 -10.37 28.28
CA LYS A 741 15.39 -8.98 28.24
C LYS A 741 16.86 -8.80 28.59
N ALA A 742 17.45 -7.73 28.06
CA ALA A 742 18.78 -7.26 28.40
C ALA A 742 18.78 -5.71 28.48
N LYS A 743 19.73 -5.17 29.24
CA LYS A 743 19.86 -3.71 29.41
C LYS A 743 21.18 -3.21 28.86
N PHE A 744 21.16 -1.97 28.37
CA PHE A 744 22.36 -1.23 28.01
C PHE A 744 22.17 0.26 28.37
N ALA A 745 23.27 0.99 28.36
CA ALA A 745 23.22 2.43 28.65
C ALA A 745 23.88 3.21 27.52
N VAL A 746 23.17 4.22 27.01
CA VAL A 746 23.74 5.21 26.10
C VAL A 746 24.45 6.27 26.93
N ALA A 747 25.72 6.51 26.64
CA ALA A 747 26.52 7.54 27.29
C ALA A 747 26.04 8.94 26.88
N SER A 748 26.17 9.92 27.76
CA SER A 748 25.97 11.33 27.37
C SER A 748 26.94 11.65 26.23
N ALA A 749 26.41 12.11 25.10
CA ALA A 749 27.28 12.65 24.05
C ALA A 749 28.14 13.75 24.70
N ALA A 750 29.47 13.62 24.62
CA ALA A 750 30.36 14.70 25.00
C ALA A 750 29.96 15.92 24.18
N GLN A 751 29.65 17.03 24.89
CA GLN A 751 29.24 18.31 24.29
C GLN A 751 30.26 18.81 23.28
#